data_3ecc5cdf3624bb2f6fd223329adc4abc
#
_entry.id   3ecc5cdf3624bb2f6fd223329adc4abc
#
_cell.length_a   1.000
_cell.length_b   1.000
_cell.length_c   1.000
_cell.angle_alpha   90.00
_cell.angle_beta   90.00
_cell.angle_gamma   90.00
#
_symmetry.space_group_name_H-M   'P 1'
#
loop_
_entity.id
_entity.type
_entity.pdbx_description
1 polymer ?
#
loop_
_entity_poly.entity_id
_entity_poly.type
_entity_poly.pdbx_seq_one_letter_code
_entity_poly.pdbx_strand_id
1 'polypeptide(L)'
;MNKVKTIFAWIWHKFRASWTWYKSLYQGRAWYTKTVVALASCIVAFILYLGAVDINFLWLFGKSPGFSRIMNPETHQASEIYSADGKLIGKFFNENRTPVKFEDVNPTFWKVLVDTEDERFYKHHGIDFTGMLAAAKDMIVHHDARGASTITQQLAKNMFRVRTQYSTGLLGYIPGIKMLVMKSKEWIIATKLELVYDKKDILTMYANTVDFGSNAFGIKTACKTYFNTTPSELTLDQMAVLVGMLKATTYYNPRINPKNSLKRRNIVLSNMLRHNDINRAQYDSISAKPITLNYSVESNYDGKALYYREYLANYLKDWCEENDYDLYSSGLKIYTTLDSRMQEYAEQAAIKQMKIVQRNFKNHWGNEEPWQDENHKVIPGFIEGIAKKLPVYKYLSNKFENSPDSIDYYLNKPHTVKLFDYEKGFIEEQMSTMDSIRYMVHFMHCAFVAMEPQTGAVKAWVGDINFNTWKYDKVTAMRQPGSTFKLFVYTEAMNQGLTPCDKRRDEYFSMQVFDKKKNQEVTWAPTNANGSFSGDSMALKSAFARSINSVAVRLGQEMGISRIVETAHKMGIKSPLDATPALALGSSDINLMELANSYCTIANDGVHHEPVVVTRIVDKDGKEVYTAPTAEEQAIPYRSAFFMQQLLMGGLREPGGTSMSFGGYLGDSYKDTDWGGKTGTSNNHSDAWFMGVSPKLVVGAWVGGEYRCIHFRTGTLGQGSRTALPICGYFVQALLSDPNFKQYHAKFGKPKDDAILSSMYNCASYYSHSKRDTLQTDSIHVEEEIMLDEEGNPIEHTKTSSDATEPKEKEKHHAPTEETVSFDNL
;
A
#
# COMPACT_ATOMS: atom_id res chain seq x y z
N MET A 1 -23.25 -7.37 59.44
CA MET A 1 -22.53 -6.32 60.18
C MET A 1 -21.61 -6.85 61.29
N ASN A 2 -22.01 -7.85 62.10
CA ASN A 2 -21.18 -8.32 63.22
C ASN A 2 -19.83 -8.95 62.82
N LYS A 3 -19.72 -9.76 61.75
CA LYS A 3 -18.45 -10.36 61.30
C LYS A 3 -17.40 -9.33 60.86
N VAL A 4 -17.80 -8.22 60.23
CA VAL A 4 -16.91 -7.13 59.81
C VAL A 4 -16.34 -6.38 61.03
N LYS A 5 -17.18 -6.11 62.03
CA LYS A 5 -16.73 -5.48 63.29
C LYS A 5 -15.72 -6.37 64.04
N THR A 6 -15.95 -7.69 64.07
CA THR A 6 -15.03 -8.66 64.72
C THR A 6 -13.67 -8.71 64.00
N ILE A 7 -13.65 -8.67 62.66
CA ILE A 7 -12.43 -8.61 61.86
C ILE A 7 -11.67 -7.29 62.11
N PHE A 8 -12.36 -6.15 62.08
CA PHE A 8 -11.74 -4.85 62.41
C PHE A 8 -11.18 -4.78 63.83
N ALA A 9 -11.91 -5.36 64.86
CA ALA A 9 -11.43 -5.40 66.22
C ALA A 9 -10.19 -6.31 66.34
N TRP A 10 -10.15 -7.46 65.66
CA TRP A 10 -8.97 -8.33 65.61
C TRP A 10 -7.75 -7.66 64.94
N ILE A 11 -7.96 -7.00 63.79
CA ILE A 11 -6.92 -6.23 63.13
C ILE A 11 -6.37 -5.13 64.03
N TRP A 12 -7.28 -4.39 64.70
CA TRP A 12 -6.91 -3.32 65.62
C TRP A 12 -6.11 -3.83 66.81
N HIS A 13 -6.51 -4.98 67.38
CA HIS A 13 -5.78 -5.63 68.50
C HIS A 13 -4.37 -6.05 68.06
N LYS A 14 -4.25 -6.67 66.90
CA LYS A 14 -2.94 -7.05 66.33
C LYS A 14 -2.06 -5.82 66.04
N PHE A 15 -2.63 -4.78 65.52
CA PHE A 15 -1.95 -3.50 65.26
C PHE A 15 -1.45 -2.87 66.59
N ARG A 16 -2.27 -2.84 67.59
CA ARG A 16 -1.89 -2.33 68.94
C ARG A 16 -0.77 -3.14 69.55
N ALA A 17 -0.82 -4.48 69.47
CA ALA A 17 0.22 -5.36 69.97
C ALA A 17 1.54 -5.16 69.25
N SER A 18 1.49 -5.05 67.89
CA SER A 18 2.70 -4.74 67.10
C SER A 18 3.28 -3.36 67.39
N TRP A 19 2.40 -2.37 67.62
CA TRP A 19 2.84 -1.01 67.96
C TRP A 19 3.46 -0.90 69.36
N THR A 20 2.91 -1.64 70.34
CA THR A 20 3.52 -1.73 71.69
C THR A 20 4.86 -2.45 71.64
N TRP A 21 5.00 -3.54 70.89
CA TRP A 21 6.26 -4.23 70.66
C TRP A 21 7.28 -3.29 69.99
N TYR A 22 6.89 -2.54 68.94
CA TYR A 22 7.74 -1.63 68.28
C TYR A 22 8.25 -0.49 69.19
N LYS A 23 7.36 0.06 70.03
CA LYS A 23 7.77 1.05 71.05
C LYS A 23 8.78 0.47 72.07
N SER A 24 8.70 -0.78 72.43
CA SER A 24 9.65 -1.43 73.36
C SER A 24 11.07 -1.51 72.80
N LEU A 25 11.22 -1.44 71.46
CA LEU A 25 12.54 -1.43 70.78
C LEU A 25 13.27 -0.07 71.02
N TYR A 26 12.57 0.99 71.35
CA TYR A 26 13.11 2.33 71.61
C TYR A 26 13.24 2.68 73.09
N GLN A 27 12.45 2.08 73.97
CA GLN A 27 12.40 2.40 75.39
C GLN A 27 13.67 1.91 76.12
N GLY A 28 14.36 2.82 76.83
CA GLY A 28 15.51 2.53 77.66
C GLY A 28 16.83 2.22 76.91
N ARG A 29 16.87 2.35 75.55
CA ARG A 29 18.03 1.99 74.77
C ARG A 29 18.91 3.21 74.44
N ALA A 30 20.19 2.94 74.24
CA ALA A 30 21.18 3.96 73.81
C ALA A 30 20.81 4.58 72.46
N TRP A 31 21.27 5.81 72.21
CA TRP A 31 20.92 6.56 70.98
C TRP A 31 21.32 5.82 69.69
N TYR A 32 22.46 5.12 69.65
CA TYR A 32 22.92 4.37 68.49
C TYR A 32 21.97 3.18 68.18
N THR A 33 21.43 2.49 69.19
CA THR A 33 20.46 1.40 69.01
C THR A 33 19.12 1.96 68.50
N LYS A 34 18.69 3.14 68.94
CA LYS A 34 17.52 3.85 68.37
C LYS A 34 17.71 4.18 66.92
N THR A 35 18.91 4.64 66.53
CA THR A 35 19.27 4.96 65.15
C THR A 35 19.25 3.69 64.29
N VAL A 36 19.82 2.58 64.78
CA VAL A 36 19.77 1.29 64.04
C VAL A 36 18.32 0.79 63.88
N VAL A 37 17.49 0.88 64.92
CA VAL A 37 16.07 0.48 64.84
C VAL A 37 15.31 1.40 63.87
N ALA A 38 15.59 2.70 63.87
CA ALA A 38 14.98 3.63 62.92
C ALA A 38 15.36 3.29 61.46
N LEU A 39 16.67 3.08 61.22
CA LEU A 39 17.16 2.68 59.91
C LEU A 39 16.55 1.36 59.43
N ALA A 40 16.52 0.34 60.32
CA ALA A 40 15.88 -0.96 59.99
C ALA A 40 14.38 -0.78 59.68
N SER A 41 13.69 0.06 60.45
CA SER A 41 12.28 0.34 60.23
C SER A 41 12.03 1.07 58.86
N CYS A 42 12.89 2.00 58.49
CA CYS A 42 12.84 2.67 57.18
C CYS A 42 13.06 1.64 56.04
N ILE A 43 13.99 0.70 56.20
CA ILE A 43 14.26 -0.35 55.22
C ILE A 43 13.03 -1.25 55.09
N VAL A 44 12.45 -1.73 56.23
CA VAL A 44 11.24 -2.57 56.22
C VAL A 44 10.06 -1.83 55.59
N ALA A 45 9.84 -0.58 55.95
CA ALA A 45 8.80 0.26 55.35
C ALA A 45 8.99 0.44 53.84
N PHE A 46 10.23 0.63 53.39
CA PHE A 46 10.57 0.75 51.97
C PHE A 46 10.31 -0.59 51.22
N ILE A 47 10.67 -1.74 51.81
CA ILE A 47 10.37 -3.04 51.19
C ILE A 47 8.85 -3.27 51.11
N LEU A 48 8.10 -2.94 52.14
CA LEU A 48 6.62 -3.05 52.15
C LEU A 48 6.01 -2.09 51.10
N TYR A 49 6.56 -0.89 50.95
CA TYR A 49 6.16 0.04 49.91
C TYR A 49 6.40 -0.57 48.52
N LEU A 50 7.58 -1.12 48.24
CA LEU A 50 7.89 -1.76 46.96
C LEU A 50 6.94 -2.94 46.68
N GLY A 51 6.66 -3.75 47.72
CA GLY A 51 5.66 -4.83 47.62
C GLY A 51 4.26 -4.29 47.26
N ALA A 52 3.83 -3.22 47.92
CA ALA A 52 2.54 -2.57 47.62
C ALA A 52 2.47 -2.03 46.19
N VAL A 53 3.58 -1.48 45.67
CA VAL A 53 3.69 -1.03 44.27
C VAL A 53 3.59 -2.21 43.30
N ASP A 54 4.27 -3.32 43.61
CA ASP A 54 4.30 -4.51 42.74
C ASP A 54 2.91 -5.16 42.58
N ILE A 55 2.21 -5.34 43.71
CA ILE A 55 0.87 -5.97 43.73
C ILE A 55 -0.25 -4.97 43.39
N ASN A 56 0.09 -3.70 43.08
CA ASN A 56 -0.89 -2.63 42.85
C ASN A 56 -1.93 -2.51 44.01
N PHE A 57 -1.44 -2.45 45.25
CA PHE A 57 -2.29 -2.43 46.44
C PHE A 57 -3.37 -1.35 46.33
N LEU A 58 -4.62 -1.74 46.49
CA LEU A 58 -5.82 -0.87 46.37
C LEU A 58 -5.87 -0.03 45.06
N TRP A 59 -5.32 -0.54 43.97
CA TRP A 59 -5.22 0.15 42.65
C TRP A 59 -4.50 1.52 42.69
N LEU A 60 -3.77 1.79 43.77
CA LEU A 60 -3.09 3.08 43.95
C LEU A 60 -1.92 3.28 43.00
N PHE A 61 -1.22 2.25 42.57
CA PHE A 61 0.04 2.31 41.87
C PHE A 61 -0.04 1.92 40.37
N GLY A 62 -1.19 1.39 39.93
CA GLY A 62 -1.34 0.82 38.58
C GLY A 62 -0.70 -0.56 38.43
N LYS A 63 -1.10 -1.31 37.41
CA LYS A 63 -0.61 -2.69 37.20
C LYS A 63 0.91 -2.73 36.97
N SER A 64 1.57 -3.73 37.57
CA SER A 64 2.97 -4.11 37.31
C SER A 64 3.00 -5.43 36.54
N PRO A 65 3.98 -5.65 35.60
CA PRO A 65 4.11 -6.92 34.92
C PRO A 65 4.44 -8.05 35.91
N GLY A 66 3.69 -9.17 35.82
CA GLY A 66 3.99 -10.39 36.53
C GLY A 66 5.21 -11.11 35.92
N PHE A 67 5.74 -12.14 36.64
CA PHE A 67 6.88 -12.93 36.14
C PHE A 67 6.60 -13.59 34.79
N SER A 68 5.39 -14.07 34.52
CA SER A 68 5.02 -14.68 33.23
C SER A 68 5.21 -13.70 32.08
N ARG A 69 4.82 -12.41 32.23
CA ARG A 69 4.98 -11.36 31.22
C ARG A 69 6.45 -10.89 31.10
N ILE A 70 7.23 -11.07 32.16
CA ILE A 70 8.68 -10.77 32.14
C ILE A 70 9.44 -11.90 31.42
N MET A 71 9.06 -13.17 31.65
CA MET A 71 9.65 -14.31 30.96
C MET A 71 9.28 -14.39 29.47
N ASN A 72 8.12 -13.88 29.10
CA ASN A 72 7.66 -13.81 27.72
C ASN A 72 7.27 -12.37 27.37
N PRO A 73 8.23 -11.46 27.19
CA PRO A 73 7.93 -10.08 26.87
C PRO A 73 7.31 -9.97 25.47
N GLU A 74 6.27 -9.19 25.38
CA GLU A 74 5.68 -8.82 24.09
C GLU A 74 6.70 -7.98 23.32
N THR A 75 7.34 -8.56 22.34
CA THR A 75 8.24 -7.84 21.44
C THR A 75 7.42 -7.35 20.26
N HIS A 76 7.29 -6.04 20.13
CA HIS A 76 6.72 -5.45 18.91
C HIS A 76 7.69 -5.70 17.75
N GLN A 77 7.30 -6.54 16.82
CA GLN A 77 8.07 -6.84 15.61
C GLN A 77 7.28 -6.42 14.39
N ALA A 78 7.97 -5.85 13.41
CA ALA A 78 7.37 -5.55 12.11
C ALA A 78 6.88 -6.83 11.43
N SER A 79 5.69 -6.79 10.84
CA SER A 79 5.23 -7.88 9.99
C SER A 79 5.83 -7.76 8.60
N GLU A 80 6.25 -8.87 8.01
CA GLU A 80 6.91 -8.95 6.72
C GLU A 80 5.98 -9.50 5.65
N ILE A 81 6.01 -8.91 4.46
CA ILE A 81 5.15 -9.29 3.34
C ILE A 81 6.02 -9.90 2.25
N TYR A 82 5.74 -11.14 1.88
CA TYR A 82 6.46 -11.88 0.86
C TYR A 82 5.61 -12.11 -0.38
N SER A 83 6.22 -11.94 -1.55
CA SER A 83 5.63 -12.33 -2.83
C SER A 83 5.61 -13.85 -3.01
N ALA A 84 4.86 -14.33 -4.01
CA ALA A 84 4.78 -15.76 -4.36
C ALA A 84 6.15 -16.35 -4.75
N ASP A 85 7.03 -15.54 -5.33
CA ASP A 85 8.43 -15.90 -5.67
C ASP A 85 9.39 -15.71 -4.49
N GLY A 86 8.89 -15.53 -3.26
CA GLY A 86 9.65 -15.52 -2.01
C GLY A 86 10.43 -14.24 -1.71
N LYS A 87 10.21 -13.15 -2.46
CA LYS A 87 10.88 -11.88 -2.21
C LYS A 87 10.12 -11.04 -1.20
N LEU A 88 10.85 -10.35 -0.32
CA LEU A 88 10.27 -9.35 0.58
C LEU A 88 9.82 -8.14 -0.24
N ILE A 89 8.52 -7.86 -0.26
CA ILE A 89 7.93 -6.71 -0.97
C ILE A 89 7.65 -5.52 -0.07
N GLY A 90 7.63 -5.72 1.23
CA GLY A 90 7.47 -4.64 2.22
C GLY A 90 7.26 -5.15 3.63
N LYS A 91 7.02 -4.18 4.53
CA LYS A 91 6.77 -4.45 5.95
C LYS A 91 5.59 -3.62 6.44
N PHE A 92 4.92 -4.10 7.49
CA PHE A 92 3.99 -3.31 8.28
C PHE A 92 4.58 -3.10 9.68
N PHE A 93 4.70 -1.86 10.12
CA PHE A 93 5.20 -1.52 11.45
C PHE A 93 4.68 -0.17 11.94
N ASN A 94 4.41 -0.10 13.25
CA ASN A 94 4.19 1.17 13.95
C ASN A 94 5.52 1.73 14.42
N GLU A 95 6.39 0.84 14.93
CA GLU A 95 7.75 1.10 15.34
C GLU A 95 8.66 0.22 14.49
N ASN A 96 9.54 0.80 13.69
CA ASN A 96 10.44 0.02 12.84
C ASN A 96 11.46 -0.72 13.72
N ARG A 97 11.23 -2.00 13.98
CA ARG A 97 12.08 -2.89 14.79
C ARG A 97 12.40 -4.16 14.02
N THR A 98 13.68 -4.39 13.84
CA THR A 98 14.19 -5.66 13.34
C THR A 98 15.14 -6.22 14.39
N PRO A 99 14.78 -7.30 15.10
CA PRO A 99 15.62 -7.83 16.19
C PRO A 99 16.95 -8.42 15.66
N VAL A 100 17.96 -8.37 16.51
CA VAL A 100 19.28 -8.98 16.30
C VAL A 100 19.60 -9.93 17.45
N LYS A 101 20.47 -10.91 17.20
CA LYS A 101 21.11 -11.71 18.24
C LYS A 101 22.34 -10.98 18.76
N PHE A 102 22.84 -11.39 19.94
CA PHE A 102 24.04 -10.79 20.55
C PHE A 102 25.25 -10.86 19.61
N GLU A 103 25.40 -11.97 18.91
CA GLU A 103 26.51 -12.27 17.99
C GLU A 103 26.45 -11.48 16.68
N ASP A 104 25.26 -10.97 16.31
CA ASP A 104 25.07 -10.18 15.09
C ASP A 104 25.57 -8.73 15.23
N VAL A 105 25.94 -8.33 16.45
CA VAL A 105 26.37 -6.98 16.76
C VAL A 105 27.88 -6.96 17.01
N ASN A 106 28.56 -5.95 16.45
CA ASN A 106 30.00 -5.78 16.69
C ASN A 106 30.32 -5.78 18.18
N PRO A 107 31.23 -6.64 18.67
CA PRO A 107 31.55 -6.75 20.11
C PRO A 107 32.00 -5.43 20.78
N THR A 108 32.59 -4.53 20.01
CA THR A 108 32.99 -3.21 20.50
C THR A 108 31.80 -2.35 20.88
N PHE A 109 30.65 -2.52 20.20
CA PHE A 109 29.42 -1.77 20.51
C PHE A 109 28.96 -2.00 21.96
N TRP A 110 29.05 -3.22 22.46
CA TRP A 110 28.67 -3.55 23.83
C TRP A 110 29.54 -2.84 24.87
N LYS A 111 30.83 -2.69 24.59
CA LYS A 111 31.74 -1.91 25.43
C LYS A 111 31.38 -0.43 25.41
N VAL A 112 31.21 0.17 24.23
CA VAL A 112 30.80 1.58 24.06
C VAL A 112 29.53 1.88 24.83
N LEU A 113 28.55 0.97 24.76
CA LEU A 113 27.25 1.09 25.44
C LEU A 113 27.44 1.05 26.96
N VAL A 114 28.13 0.04 27.47
CA VAL A 114 28.34 -0.15 28.92
C VAL A 114 29.18 0.99 29.51
N ASP A 115 30.28 1.38 28.91
CA ASP A 115 31.14 2.47 29.37
C ASP A 115 30.44 3.83 29.42
N THR A 116 29.41 4.00 28.59
CA THR A 116 28.69 5.27 28.47
C THR A 116 27.44 5.34 29.33
N GLU A 117 26.64 4.28 29.34
CA GLU A 117 25.31 4.27 29.96
C GLU A 117 25.34 3.65 31.37
N ASP A 118 26.25 2.67 31.64
CA ASP A 118 26.25 1.91 32.89
C ASP A 118 27.60 1.19 33.15
N GLU A 119 28.66 1.96 33.51
CA GLU A 119 30.03 1.45 33.64
C GLU A 119 30.19 0.27 34.65
N ARG A 120 29.19 0.10 35.52
CA ARG A 120 29.16 -1.00 36.53
C ARG A 120 28.14 -2.06 36.24
N PHE A 121 27.64 -2.13 35.01
CA PHE A 121 26.59 -3.05 34.58
C PHE A 121 26.78 -4.50 35.02
N TYR A 122 28.03 -5.00 34.92
CA TYR A 122 28.37 -6.37 35.34
C TYR A 122 28.54 -6.57 36.85
N LYS A 123 28.46 -5.49 37.67
CA LYS A 123 28.71 -5.52 39.13
C LYS A 123 27.44 -5.38 39.98
N HIS A 124 26.32 -5.08 39.39
CA HIS A 124 25.03 -4.93 40.07
C HIS A 124 23.93 -5.82 39.47
N HIS A 125 22.84 -5.98 40.21
CA HIS A 125 21.66 -6.76 39.79
C HIS A 125 20.44 -5.84 39.57
N GLY A 126 20.45 -5.06 38.49
CA GLY A 126 19.37 -4.18 38.08
C GLY A 126 19.36 -2.79 38.73
N ILE A 127 19.85 -2.68 39.97
CA ILE A 127 19.96 -1.40 40.72
C ILE A 127 21.39 -1.19 41.12
N ASP A 128 21.97 -0.04 40.77
CA ASP A 128 23.29 0.38 41.16
C ASP A 128 23.25 1.35 42.34
N PHE A 129 23.17 0.82 43.57
CA PHE A 129 23.12 1.63 44.78
C PHE A 129 24.36 2.51 44.98
N THR A 130 25.55 2.03 44.60
CA THR A 130 26.79 2.79 44.72
C THR A 130 26.79 3.96 43.74
N GLY A 131 26.32 3.78 42.51
CA GLY A 131 26.13 4.82 41.52
C GLY A 131 25.08 5.85 41.93
N MET A 132 23.99 5.39 42.54
CA MET A 132 22.97 6.30 43.07
C MET A 132 23.51 7.20 44.17
N LEU A 133 24.32 6.66 45.12
CA LEU A 133 24.96 7.45 46.18
C LEU A 133 25.98 8.42 45.60
N ALA A 134 26.79 8.01 44.61
CA ALA A 134 27.75 8.87 43.95
C ALA A 134 27.03 10.04 43.21
N ALA A 135 25.95 9.75 42.47
CA ALA A 135 25.15 10.75 41.76
C ALA A 135 24.46 11.73 42.75
N ALA A 136 23.97 11.24 43.89
CA ALA A 136 23.40 12.07 44.94
C ALA A 136 24.45 13.01 45.56
N LYS A 137 25.68 12.51 45.77
CA LYS A 137 26.80 13.32 46.24
C LYS A 137 27.17 14.41 45.21
N ASP A 138 27.31 14.04 43.92
CA ASP A 138 27.64 14.96 42.85
C ASP A 138 26.59 16.07 42.69
N MET A 139 25.32 15.73 42.84
CA MET A 139 24.21 16.69 42.79
C MET A 139 24.26 17.69 43.95
N ILE A 140 24.62 17.25 45.16
CA ILE A 140 24.70 18.09 46.36
C ILE A 140 25.97 18.96 46.34
N VAL A 141 27.11 18.40 45.93
CA VAL A 141 28.43 19.06 46.04
C VAL A 141 28.76 19.87 44.80
N HIS A 142 28.43 19.36 43.62
CA HIS A 142 28.84 19.96 42.34
C HIS A 142 27.68 20.57 41.54
N HIS A 143 26.43 20.46 42.03
CA HIS A 143 25.23 20.88 41.33
C HIS A 143 25.10 20.25 39.92
N ASP A 144 25.75 19.12 39.68
CA ASP A 144 25.75 18.40 38.41
C ASP A 144 24.83 17.16 38.50
N ALA A 145 23.79 17.14 37.65
CA ALA A 145 22.81 16.06 37.62
C ALA A 145 23.34 14.88 36.77
N ARG A 146 24.17 14.02 37.38
CA ARG A 146 24.57 12.75 36.73
C ARG A 146 23.41 11.80 36.64
N GLY A 147 23.23 11.13 35.49
CA GLY A 147 22.24 10.07 35.35
C GLY A 147 22.64 8.83 36.15
N ALA A 148 21.75 8.34 37.04
CA ALA A 148 21.99 7.17 37.91
C ALA A 148 21.08 5.96 37.52
N SER A 149 20.51 5.94 36.30
CA SER A 149 19.66 4.84 35.85
C SER A 149 20.52 3.80 35.13
N THR A 150 20.39 2.53 35.50
CA THR A 150 21.09 1.40 34.87
C THR A 150 20.49 1.04 33.50
N ILE A 151 21.25 0.32 32.67
CA ILE A 151 20.74 -0.25 31.38
C ILE A 151 19.48 -1.09 31.64
N THR A 152 19.46 -1.92 32.69
CA THR A 152 18.30 -2.76 33.01
C THR A 152 17.07 -1.92 33.41
N GLN A 153 17.24 -0.79 34.11
CA GLN A 153 16.14 0.15 34.41
C GLN A 153 15.64 0.86 33.15
N GLN A 154 16.53 1.22 32.24
CA GLN A 154 16.15 1.81 30.95
C GLN A 154 15.40 0.78 30.09
N LEU A 155 15.83 -0.49 30.08
CA LEU A 155 15.12 -1.58 29.44
C LEU A 155 13.71 -1.77 30.03
N ALA A 156 13.60 -1.84 31.36
CA ALA A 156 12.32 -1.94 32.07
C ALA A 156 11.36 -0.81 31.68
N LYS A 157 11.88 0.43 31.65
CA LYS A 157 11.11 1.64 31.25
C LYS A 157 10.57 1.51 29.82
N ASN A 158 11.41 1.12 28.86
CA ASN A 158 11.09 1.10 27.44
C ASN A 158 10.19 -0.09 27.06
N MET A 159 10.54 -1.29 27.53
CA MET A 159 9.84 -2.54 27.20
C MET A 159 8.41 -2.60 27.79
N PHE A 160 8.26 -2.18 29.06
CA PHE A 160 6.95 -2.25 29.76
C PHE A 160 6.23 -0.90 29.83
N ARG A 161 6.69 0.11 29.08
CA ARG A 161 6.08 1.45 29.01
C ARG A 161 5.72 2.04 30.37
N VAL A 162 6.60 1.87 31.37
CA VAL A 162 6.36 2.22 32.79
C VAL A 162 6.00 3.69 32.99
N ARG A 163 6.40 4.57 32.06
CA ARG A 163 6.15 6.03 32.15
C ARG A 163 4.85 6.49 31.49
N THR A 164 3.96 5.57 31.12
CA THR A 164 2.64 5.94 30.59
C THR A 164 1.67 6.32 31.70
N GLN A 165 0.65 7.13 31.39
CA GLN A 165 -0.35 7.59 32.35
C GLN A 165 -1.10 6.41 33.00
N TYR A 166 -1.36 5.34 32.25
CA TYR A 166 -2.09 4.15 32.73
C TYR A 166 -1.28 3.25 33.68
N SER A 167 0.03 3.39 33.71
CA SER A 167 0.90 2.53 34.54
C SER A 167 1.10 3.00 35.96
N THR A 168 0.57 4.15 36.38
CA THR A 168 0.85 4.79 37.69
C THR A 168 -0.33 4.78 38.67
N GLY A 169 -1.48 4.23 38.31
CA GLY A 169 -2.69 4.13 39.16
C GLY A 169 -3.20 5.49 39.64
N LEU A 170 -4.00 5.49 40.72
CA LEU A 170 -4.57 6.72 41.29
C LEU A 170 -3.51 7.71 41.79
N LEU A 171 -2.38 7.25 42.31
CA LEU A 171 -1.30 8.12 42.78
C LEU A 171 -0.54 8.81 41.64
N GLY A 172 -0.71 8.35 40.39
CA GLY A 172 -0.14 8.98 39.22
C GLY A 172 -0.71 10.36 38.89
N TYR A 173 -1.83 10.75 39.48
CA TYR A 173 -2.40 12.08 39.32
C TYR A 173 -1.74 13.14 40.22
N ILE A 174 -0.92 12.71 41.20
CA ILE A 174 -0.26 13.62 42.13
C ILE A 174 1.15 13.95 41.61
N PRO A 175 1.47 15.20 41.27
CA PRO A 175 2.83 15.62 40.88
C PRO A 175 3.86 15.23 41.95
N GLY A 176 5.03 14.73 41.54
CA GLY A 176 6.07 14.22 42.46
C GLY A 176 5.87 12.75 42.86
N ILE A 177 4.71 12.34 43.33
CA ILE A 177 4.40 10.92 43.65
C ILE A 177 4.43 10.08 42.37
N LYS A 178 3.92 10.60 41.26
CA LYS A 178 4.00 9.96 39.95
C LYS A 178 5.42 9.50 39.62
N MET A 179 6.40 10.36 39.80
CA MET A 179 7.81 10.04 39.51
C MET A 179 8.37 8.98 40.43
N LEU A 180 8.01 9.02 41.74
CA LEU A 180 8.41 8.01 42.71
C LEU A 180 7.83 6.62 42.33
N VAL A 181 6.53 6.55 42.01
CA VAL A 181 5.89 5.29 41.59
C VAL A 181 6.54 4.73 40.33
N MET A 182 6.80 5.59 39.33
CA MET A 182 7.47 5.18 38.09
C MET A 182 8.86 4.61 38.37
N LYS A 183 9.66 5.27 39.19
CA LYS A 183 11.01 4.82 39.56
C LYS A 183 10.98 3.53 40.37
N SER A 184 10.05 3.39 41.29
CA SER A 184 9.87 2.15 42.06
C SER A 184 9.54 0.98 41.15
N LYS A 185 8.67 1.16 40.15
CA LYS A 185 8.38 0.13 39.15
C LYS A 185 9.60 -0.22 38.28
N GLU A 186 10.35 0.79 37.82
CA GLU A 186 11.60 0.55 37.08
C GLU A 186 12.56 -0.33 37.91
N TRP A 187 12.70 -0.10 39.21
CA TRP A 187 13.55 -0.90 40.10
C TRP A 187 13.03 -2.33 40.25
N ILE A 188 11.73 -2.50 40.51
CA ILE A 188 11.11 -3.83 40.69
C ILE A 188 11.26 -4.67 39.43
N ILE A 189 10.93 -4.07 38.26
CA ILE A 189 11.00 -4.77 36.97
C ILE A 189 12.47 -5.07 36.62
N ALA A 190 13.39 -4.12 36.83
CA ALA A 190 14.81 -4.34 36.58
C ALA A 190 15.37 -5.50 37.42
N THR A 191 14.99 -5.59 38.71
CA THR A 191 15.38 -6.72 39.59
C THR A 191 14.78 -8.03 39.07
N LYS A 192 13.52 -8.05 38.66
CA LYS A 192 12.88 -9.24 38.09
C LYS A 192 13.54 -9.69 36.77
N LEU A 193 13.93 -8.75 35.89
CA LEU A 193 14.67 -9.05 34.68
C LEU A 193 16.02 -9.71 34.95
N GLU A 194 16.80 -9.19 35.92
CA GLU A 194 18.10 -9.74 36.31
C GLU A 194 18.00 -11.12 37.04
N LEU A 195 16.79 -11.49 37.53
CA LEU A 195 16.54 -12.84 38.08
C LEU A 195 16.24 -13.87 36.99
N VAL A 196 15.77 -13.41 35.81
CA VAL A 196 15.30 -14.29 34.73
C VAL A 196 16.33 -14.39 33.60
N TYR A 197 17.02 -13.29 33.28
CA TYR A 197 17.88 -13.16 32.11
C TYR A 197 19.34 -12.90 32.52
N ASP A 198 20.28 -13.42 31.75
CA ASP A 198 21.69 -13.12 31.91
C ASP A 198 22.04 -11.72 31.37
N LYS A 199 23.27 -11.27 31.63
CA LYS A 199 23.72 -9.93 31.20
C LYS A 199 23.76 -9.75 29.67
N LYS A 200 24.02 -10.81 28.91
CA LYS A 200 24.03 -10.78 27.44
C LYS A 200 22.60 -10.65 26.91
N ASP A 201 21.65 -11.38 27.48
CA ASP A 201 20.25 -11.28 27.14
C ASP A 201 19.69 -9.89 27.38
N ILE A 202 20.05 -9.30 28.56
CA ILE A 202 19.63 -7.93 28.91
C ILE A 202 20.18 -6.91 27.92
N LEU A 203 21.46 -7.00 27.54
CA LEU A 203 22.06 -6.12 26.53
C LEU A 203 21.39 -6.29 25.17
N THR A 204 21.13 -7.54 24.78
CA THR A 204 20.46 -7.85 23.52
C THR A 204 19.04 -7.28 23.47
N MET A 205 18.27 -7.50 24.52
CA MET A 205 16.92 -6.94 24.66
C MET A 205 16.93 -5.42 24.66
N TYR A 206 17.92 -4.80 25.34
CA TYR A 206 18.09 -3.35 25.34
C TYR A 206 18.37 -2.82 23.93
N ALA A 207 19.35 -3.39 23.23
CA ALA A 207 19.73 -2.98 21.89
C ALA A 207 18.58 -3.17 20.88
N ASN A 208 17.69 -4.16 21.09
CA ASN A 208 16.51 -4.38 20.26
C ASN A 208 15.31 -3.48 20.62
N THR A 209 15.32 -2.83 21.78
CA THR A 209 14.14 -2.10 22.29
C THR A 209 14.32 -0.59 22.30
N VAL A 210 15.56 -0.10 22.45
CA VAL A 210 15.83 1.32 22.66
C VAL A 210 15.51 2.15 21.40
N ASP A 211 14.92 3.32 21.62
CA ASP A 211 14.64 4.32 20.59
C ASP A 211 15.90 5.13 20.26
N PHE A 212 16.31 5.15 19.00
CA PHE A 212 17.42 5.98 18.48
C PHE A 212 16.90 7.24 17.76
N GLY A 213 15.60 7.57 17.86
CA GLY A 213 15.00 8.69 17.13
C GLY A 213 14.76 8.40 15.65
N SER A 214 14.10 9.33 14.95
CA SER A 214 13.74 9.17 13.54
C SER A 214 12.96 7.86 13.24
N ASN A 215 12.13 7.40 14.18
CA ASN A 215 11.39 6.13 14.14
C ASN A 215 12.29 4.88 14.04
N ALA A 216 13.57 4.98 14.44
CA ALA A 216 14.51 3.86 14.45
C ALA A 216 14.55 3.20 15.83
N PHE A 217 13.79 2.12 16.01
CA PHE A 217 13.78 1.34 17.24
C PHE A 217 14.69 0.10 17.09
N GLY A 218 15.63 -0.03 18.01
CA GLY A 218 16.65 -1.07 18.00
C GLY A 218 17.83 -0.77 17.09
N ILE A 219 18.96 -1.44 17.43
CA ILE A 219 20.28 -1.17 16.83
C ILE A 219 20.32 -1.43 15.32
N LYS A 220 19.67 -2.49 14.81
CA LYS A 220 19.70 -2.82 13.38
C LYS A 220 19.02 -1.75 12.56
N THR A 221 17.85 -1.31 13.00
CA THR A 221 17.13 -0.21 12.34
C THR A 221 17.92 1.10 12.40
N ALA A 222 18.54 1.40 13.55
CA ALA A 222 19.37 2.59 13.70
C ALA A 222 20.58 2.59 12.76
N CYS A 223 21.30 1.46 12.65
CA CYS A 223 22.40 1.29 11.70
C CYS A 223 21.97 1.55 10.26
N LYS A 224 20.84 0.97 9.86
CA LYS A 224 20.25 1.14 8.54
C LYS A 224 19.85 2.60 8.29
N THR A 225 19.14 3.19 9.27
CA THR A 225 18.60 4.55 9.15
C THR A 225 19.68 5.62 9.04
N TYR A 226 20.70 5.57 9.90
CA TYR A 226 21.68 6.66 9.97
C TYR A 226 22.89 6.44 9.07
N PHE A 227 23.28 5.18 8.83
CA PHE A 227 24.54 4.86 8.17
C PHE A 227 24.41 3.86 7.00
N ASN A 228 23.22 3.36 6.72
CA ASN A 228 22.94 2.34 5.70
C ASN A 228 23.89 1.14 5.79
N THR A 229 24.15 0.67 7.02
CA THR A 229 25.07 -0.43 7.36
C THR A 229 24.41 -1.46 8.27
N THR A 230 25.13 -2.54 8.57
CA THR A 230 24.70 -3.59 9.50
C THR A 230 25.32 -3.38 10.89
N PRO A 231 24.73 -3.93 11.98
CA PRO A 231 25.29 -3.81 13.32
C PRO A 231 26.69 -4.44 13.48
N SER A 232 27.02 -5.47 12.68
CA SER A 232 28.35 -6.12 12.68
C SER A 232 29.42 -5.26 12.01
N GLU A 233 29.06 -4.38 11.08
CA GLU A 233 29.98 -3.57 10.27
C GLU A 233 30.14 -2.13 10.82
N LEU A 234 29.47 -1.80 11.94
CA LEU A 234 29.61 -0.47 12.55
C LEU A 234 31.06 -0.10 12.82
N THR A 235 31.44 1.11 12.42
CA THR A 235 32.71 1.71 12.80
C THR A 235 32.62 2.31 14.21
N LEU A 236 33.75 2.52 14.87
CA LEU A 236 33.80 3.08 16.22
C LEU A 236 33.17 4.47 16.29
N ASP A 237 33.37 5.29 15.26
CA ASP A 237 32.73 6.61 15.13
C ASP A 237 31.20 6.49 15.13
N GLN A 238 30.65 5.59 14.28
CA GLN A 238 29.21 5.33 14.17
C GLN A 238 28.63 4.80 15.48
N MET A 239 29.34 3.86 16.16
CA MET A 239 28.94 3.36 17.48
C MET A 239 28.83 4.49 18.51
N ALA A 240 29.84 5.36 18.54
CA ALA A 240 29.88 6.47 19.50
C ALA A 240 28.76 7.49 19.23
N VAL A 241 28.37 7.71 17.97
CA VAL A 241 27.21 8.54 17.61
C VAL A 241 25.91 7.90 18.11
N LEU A 242 25.67 6.60 17.80
CA LEU A 242 24.43 5.92 18.18
C LEU A 242 24.29 5.85 19.70
N VAL A 243 25.32 5.44 20.43
CA VAL A 243 25.28 5.41 21.90
C VAL A 243 25.13 6.80 22.48
N GLY A 244 25.78 7.80 21.88
CA GLY A 244 25.64 9.19 22.29
C GLY A 244 24.19 9.72 22.20
N MET A 245 23.41 9.26 21.24
CA MET A 245 22.01 9.65 21.05
C MET A 245 21.09 9.16 22.17
N LEU A 246 21.41 8.03 22.83
CA LEU A 246 20.54 7.41 23.84
C LEU A 246 20.21 8.32 25.03
N LYS A 247 21.06 9.30 25.32
CA LYS A 247 20.80 10.29 26.37
C LYS A 247 19.60 11.19 26.06
N ALA A 248 19.43 11.62 24.79
CA ALA A 248 18.30 12.42 24.33
C ALA A 248 18.24 12.35 22.80
N THR A 249 17.40 11.46 22.28
CA THR A 249 17.37 11.02 20.89
C THR A 249 16.99 12.10 19.87
N THR A 250 16.33 13.18 20.29
CA THR A 250 16.08 14.36 19.44
C THR A 250 17.21 15.38 19.54
N TYR A 251 17.69 15.68 20.77
CA TYR A 251 18.67 16.73 21.01
C TYR A 251 20.07 16.37 20.48
N TYR A 252 20.43 15.06 20.50
CA TYR A 252 21.71 14.56 19.99
C TYR A 252 21.57 13.86 18.63
N ASN A 253 20.44 14.03 17.93
CA ASN A 253 20.24 13.46 16.60
C ASN A 253 21.20 14.10 15.59
N PRO A 254 22.04 13.32 14.90
CA PRO A 254 23.07 13.89 14.00
C PRO A 254 22.48 14.57 12.77
N ARG A 255 21.25 14.20 12.35
CA ARG A 255 20.52 14.83 11.25
C ARG A 255 19.93 16.19 11.68
N ILE A 256 19.32 16.24 12.88
CA ILE A 256 18.58 17.41 13.36
C ILE A 256 19.53 18.43 14.02
N ASN A 257 20.46 17.92 14.83
CA ASN A 257 21.38 18.73 15.63
C ASN A 257 22.85 18.26 15.51
N PRO A 258 23.47 18.36 14.32
CA PRO A 258 24.81 17.79 14.07
C PRO A 258 25.90 18.30 15.02
N LYS A 259 25.84 19.57 15.43
CA LYS A 259 26.81 20.17 16.40
C LYS A 259 26.71 19.51 17.79
N ASN A 260 25.50 19.28 18.28
CA ASN A 260 25.26 18.63 19.57
C ASN A 260 25.64 17.16 19.52
N SER A 261 25.30 16.48 18.43
CA SER A 261 25.67 15.09 18.18
C SER A 261 27.20 14.91 18.17
N LEU A 262 27.93 15.78 17.45
CA LEU A 262 29.40 15.76 17.40
C LEU A 262 30.02 15.91 18.79
N LYS A 263 29.55 16.89 19.57
CA LYS A 263 30.00 17.09 20.96
C LYS A 263 29.73 15.82 21.80
N ARG A 264 28.55 15.25 21.69
CA ARG A 264 28.15 14.07 22.46
C ARG A 264 28.94 12.82 22.05
N ARG A 265 29.17 12.59 20.74
CA ARG A 265 30.08 11.54 20.24
C ARG A 265 31.46 11.63 20.90
N ASN A 266 32.04 12.83 20.93
CA ASN A 266 33.37 13.01 21.50
C ASN A 266 33.39 12.74 23.02
N ILE A 267 32.30 12.98 23.75
CA ILE A 267 32.17 12.58 25.17
C ILE A 267 32.15 11.04 25.28
N VAL A 268 31.45 10.34 24.41
CA VAL A 268 31.44 8.87 24.39
C VAL A 268 32.86 8.32 24.15
N LEU A 269 33.55 8.86 23.14
CA LEU A 269 34.96 8.49 22.88
C LEU A 269 35.91 8.80 24.07
N SER A 270 35.68 9.91 24.78
CA SER A 270 36.43 10.22 25.99
C SER A 270 36.17 9.24 27.13
N ASN A 271 34.94 8.70 27.25
CA ASN A 271 34.65 7.64 28.21
C ASN A 271 35.41 6.35 27.85
N MET A 272 35.44 5.96 26.60
CA MET A 272 36.19 4.78 26.13
C MET A 272 37.71 4.92 26.34
N LEU A 273 38.24 6.12 26.10
CA LEU A 273 39.65 6.43 26.41
C LEU A 273 39.94 6.28 27.91
N ARG A 274 39.04 6.74 28.77
CA ARG A 274 39.16 6.61 30.24
C ARG A 274 39.15 5.17 30.72
N HIS A 275 38.40 4.28 30.03
CA HIS A 275 38.33 2.85 30.31
C HIS A 275 39.42 2.05 29.60
N ASN A 276 40.33 2.68 28.85
CA ASN A 276 41.37 2.05 28.05
C ASN A 276 40.89 1.12 26.94
N ASP A 277 39.63 1.28 26.47
CA ASP A 277 39.09 0.56 25.33
C ASP A 277 39.57 1.12 23.98
N ILE A 278 40.03 2.36 23.97
CA ILE A 278 40.74 2.99 22.85
C ILE A 278 42.00 3.71 23.35
N ASN A 279 42.98 3.84 22.46
CA ASN A 279 44.18 4.63 22.78
C ASN A 279 44.03 6.10 22.38
N ARG A 280 44.98 6.93 22.82
CA ARG A 280 44.97 8.37 22.56
C ARG A 280 44.97 8.70 21.06
N ALA A 281 45.75 8.00 20.26
CA ALA A 281 45.81 8.23 18.82
C ALA A 281 44.50 7.95 18.12
N GLN A 282 43.77 6.88 18.51
CA GLN A 282 42.42 6.58 18.03
C GLN A 282 41.42 7.66 18.40
N TYR A 283 41.45 8.11 19.66
CA TYR A 283 40.61 9.21 20.12
C TYR A 283 40.83 10.49 19.30
N ASP A 284 42.09 10.93 19.17
CA ASP A 284 42.43 12.16 18.45
C ASP A 284 42.06 12.10 16.98
N SER A 285 42.29 10.93 16.34
CA SER A 285 41.93 10.70 14.93
C SER A 285 40.44 10.77 14.69
N ILE A 286 39.61 10.16 15.56
CA ILE A 286 38.16 10.10 15.35
C ILE A 286 37.48 11.38 15.78
N SER A 287 37.89 11.96 16.91
CA SER A 287 37.29 13.20 17.45
C SER A 287 37.43 14.41 16.52
N ALA A 288 38.46 14.42 15.67
CA ALA A 288 38.69 15.47 14.67
C ALA A 288 37.81 15.34 13.42
N LYS A 289 37.24 14.14 13.15
CA LYS A 289 36.41 13.89 11.94
C LYS A 289 35.00 14.44 12.13
N PRO A 290 34.35 14.95 11.06
CA PRO A 290 32.93 15.24 11.06
C PRO A 290 32.13 13.92 11.12
N ILE A 291 30.84 14.00 11.53
CA ILE A 291 29.92 12.87 11.42
C ILE A 291 29.44 12.78 9.97
N THR A 292 29.66 11.64 9.33
CA THR A 292 29.18 11.39 7.97
C THR A 292 27.95 10.48 8.05
N LEU A 293 26.83 10.94 7.53
CA LEU A 293 25.57 10.17 7.48
C LEU A 293 25.35 9.60 6.08
N ASN A 294 24.82 8.38 6.03
CA ASN A 294 24.18 7.82 4.86
C ASN A 294 22.72 7.54 5.25
N TYR A 295 21.94 8.62 5.33
CA TYR A 295 20.64 8.63 5.99
C TYR A 295 19.55 8.09 5.09
N SER A 296 18.88 7.01 5.53
CA SER A 296 17.74 6.40 4.84
C SER A 296 16.74 5.88 5.88
N VAL A 297 15.53 6.42 5.89
CA VAL A 297 14.45 5.97 6.80
C VAL A 297 13.60 4.96 6.08
N GLU A 298 13.50 3.75 6.59
CA GLU A 298 12.48 2.80 6.14
C GLU A 298 11.10 3.29 6.60
N SER A 299 10.17 3.35 5.69
CA SER A 299 8.76 3.66 5.94
C SER A 299 7.88 2.50 5.51
N ASN A 300 6.63 2.47 5.99
CA ASN A 300 5.62 1.54 5.48
C ASN A 300 5.36 1.72 3.97
N TYR A 301 5.85 2.81 3.40
CA TYR A 301 5.73 3.13 1.98
C TYR A 301 6.98 2.80 1.16
N ASP A 302 8.01 2.19 1.78
CA ASP A 302 9.17 1.68 1.05
C ASP A 302 8.90 0.27 0.54
N GLY A 303 9.46 -0.06 -0.64
CA GLY A 303 9.25 -1.34 -1.28
C GLY A 303 8.34 -1.27 -2.50
N LYS A 304 7.91 -2.44 -2.98
CA LYS A 304 7.11 -2.60 -4.20
C LYS A 304 5.61 -2.74 -3.87
N ALA A 305 4.77 -2.58 -4.89
CA ALA A 305 3.32 -2.87 -4.84
C ALA A 305 2.57 -2.13 -3.72
N LEU A 306 2.78 -0.82 -3.57
CA LEU A 306 2.25 -0.04 -2.45
C LEU A 306 0.71 -0.05 -2.36
N TYR A 307 -0.01 0.02 -3.48
CA TYR A 307 -1.47 -0.10 -3.51
C TYR A 307 -1.96 -1.48 -3.03
N TYR A 308 -1.31 -2.54 -3.50
CA TYR A 308 -1.62 -3.90 -3.07
C TYR A 308 -1.38 -4.08 -1.57
N ARG A 309 -0.32 -3.51 -1.02
CA ARG A 309 -0.02 -3.57 0.42
C ARG A 309 -1.02 -2.81 1.27
N GLU A 310 -1.49 -1.65 0.79
CA GLU A 310 -2.56 -0.90 1.47
C GLU A 310 -3.88 -1.68 1.42
N TYR A 311 -4.23 -2.27 0.27
CA TYR A 311 -5.36 -3.18 0.15
C TYR A 311 -5.23 -4.36 1.12
N LEU A 312 -4.04 -4.98 1.18
CA LEU A 312 -3.75 -6.11 2.05
C LEU A 312 -3.90 -5.75 3.54
N ALA A 313 -3.46 -4.55 3.95
CA ALA A 313 -3.63 -4.08 5.33
C ALA A 313 -5.11 -4.00 5.72
N ASN A 314 -5.94 -3.46 4.82
CA ASN A 314 -7.39 -3.39 5.04
C ASN A 314 -8.04 -4.78 5.03
N TYR A 315 -7.62 -5.66 4.10
CA TYR A 315 -8.12 -7.05 3.98
C TYR A 315 -7.84 -7.87 5.24
N LEU A 316 -6.67 -7.71 5.85
CA LEU A 316 -6.27 -8.48 7.04
C LEU A 316 -6.74 -7.87 8.35
N LYS A 317 -7.31 -6.67 8.35
CA LYS A 317 -7.69 -5.95 9.57
C LYS A 317 -8.64 -6.76 10.44
N ASP A 318 -9.76 -7.20 9.87
CA ASP A 318 -10.79 -7.93 10.62
C ASP A 318 -10.25 -9.28 11.11
N TRP A 319 -9.51 -10.00 10.26
CA TRP A 319 -8.87 -11.25 10.65
C TRP A 319 -7.88 -11.08 11.81
N CYS A 320 -7.08 -10.02 11.81
CA CYS A 320 -6.16 -9.70 12.90
C CYS A 320 -6.92 -9.41 14.19
N GLU A 321 -8.01 -8.63 14.14
CA GLU A 321 -8.84 -8.31 15.29
C GLU A 321 -9.51 -9.56 15.87
N GLU A 322 -10.03 -10.47 15.03
CA GLU A 322 -10.67 -11.72 15.45
C GLU A 322 -9.71 -12.76 16.06
N ASN A 323 -8.43 -12.71 15.70
CA ASN A 323 -7.42 -13.67 16.14
C ASN A 323 -6.41 -13.09 17.14
N ASP A 324 -6.68 -11.92 17.73
CA ASP A 324 -5.80 -11.24 18.70
C ASP A 324 -4.39 -10.91 18.17
N TYR A 325 -4.26 -10.65 16.87
CA TYR A 325 -3.03 -10.15 16.25
C TYR A 325 -3.10 -8.65 15.98
N ASP A 326 -1.95 -8.00 16.02
CA ASP A 326 -1.75 -6.65 15.50
C ASP A 326 -0.84 -6.72 14.27
N LEU A 327 -1.37 -6.36 13.11
CA LEU A 327 -0.68 -6.40 11.83
C LEU A 327 0.68 -5.67 11.87
N TYR A 328 0.79 -4.62 12.68
CA TYR A 328 1.94 -3.73 12.73
C TYR A 328 2.95 -4.07 13.83
N SER A 329 2.62 -5.01 14.74
CA SER A 329 3.48 -5.29 15.89
C SER A 329 3.64 -6.76 16.26
N SER A 330 2.86 -7.67 15.66
CA SER A 330 2.90 -9.11 15.99
C SER A 330 3.97 -9.92 15.27
N GLY A 331 4.74 -9.31 14.34
CA GLY A 331 5.84 -9.98 13.64
C GLY A 331 5.39 -11.10 12.70
N LEU A 332 4.25 -10.91 12.06
CA LEU A 332 3.68 -11.88 11.12
C LEU A 332 4.52 -11.97 9.84
N LYS A 333 4.63 -13.17 9.28
CA LYS A 333 5.14 -13.39 7.92
C LYS A 333 3.96 -13.70 7.03
N ILE A 334 3.64 -12.75 6.15
CA ILE A 334 2.48 -12.80 5.26
C ILE A 334 2.95 -13.19 3.87
N TYR A 335 2.55 -14.37 3.42
CA TYR A 335 2.85 -14.87 2.09
C TYR A 335 1.69 -14.59 1.16
N THR A 336 1.95 -13.84 0.11
CA THR A 336 0.94 -13.36 -0.84
C THR A 336 0.96 -14.15 -2.15
N THR A 337 -0.07 -13.95 -2.97
CA THR A 337 -0.15 -14.52 -4.32
C THR A 337 0.57 -13.68 -5.37
N LEU A 338 0.93 -12.43 -5.05
CA LEU A 338 1.56 -11.48 -5.95
C LEU A 338 2.95 -11.97 -6.38
N ASP A 339 3.23 -11.98 -7.68
CA ASP A 339 4.54 -12.27 -8.23
C ASP A 339 5.33 -10.97 -8.43
N SER A 340 6.55 -10.91 -7.88
CA SER A 340 7.33 -9.65 -7.86
C SER A 340 7.77 -9.18 -9.26
N ARG A 341 7.97 -10.09 -10.23
CA ARG A 341 8.32 -9.73 -11.61
C ARG A 341 7.09 -9.33 -12.41
N MET A 342 5.99 -10.08 -12.28
CA MET A 342 4.72 -9.69 -12.91
C MET A 342 4.27 -8.31 -12.42
N GLN A 343 4.46 -8.01 -11.14
CA GLN A 343 4.20 -6.67 -10.60
C GLN A 343 5.06 -5.60 -11.26
N GLU A 344 6.34 -5.87 -11.44
CA GLU A 344 7.26 -4.93 -12.10
C GLU A 344 6.87 -4.70 -13.56
N TYR A 345 6.52 -5.75 -14.31
CA TYR A 345 6.02 -5.61 -15.68
C TYR A 345 4.72 -4.81 -15.75
N ALA A 346 3.81 -5.00 -14.79
CA ALA A 346 2.56 -4.25 -14.71
C ALA A 346 2.79 -2.75 -14.44
N GLU A 347 3.66 -2.42 -13.49
CA GLU A 347 4.02 -1.03 -13.18
C GLU A 347 4.70 -0.34 -14.37
N GLN A 348 5.64 -1.03 -15.04
CA GLN A 348 6.31 -0.51 -16.25
C GLN A 348 5.33 -0.31 -17.41
N ALA A 349 4.43 -1.28 -17.65
CA ALA A 349 3.41 -1.20 -18.69
C ALA A 349 2.45 -0.02 -18.44
N ALA A 350 1.99 0.13 -17.20
CA ALA A 350 1.11 1.22 -16.80
C ALA A 350 1.78 2.60 -17.03
N ILE A 351 2.98 2.79 -16.52
CA ILE A 351 3.72 4.06 -16.68
C ILE A 351 4.02 4.36 -18.16
N LYS A 352 4.47 3.35 -18.92
CA LYS A 352 4.74 3.51 -20.37
C LYS A 352 3.50 4.03 -21.10
N GLN A 353 2.36 3.37 -20.91
CA GLN A 353 1.12 3.77 -21.58
C GLN A 353 0.58 5.09 -21.05
N MET A 354 0.63 5.33 -19.75
CA MET A 354 0.06 6.55 -19.18
C MET A 354 0.83 7.81 -19.54
N LYS A 355 2.12 7.73 -19.83
CA LYS A 355 2.88 8.85 -20.47
C LYS A 355 2.28 9.23 -21.83
N ILE A 356 1.94 8.24 -22.65
CA ILE A 356 1.31 8.46 -23.96
C ILE A 356 -0.10 9.07 -23.80
N VAL A 357 -0.90 8.47 -22.90
CA VAL A 357 -2.28 8.94 -22.62
C VAL A 357 -2.25 10.39 -22.12
N GLN A 358 -1.35 10.71 -21.18
CA GLN A 358 -1.25 12.07 -20.62
C GLN A 358 -0.83 13.09 -21.66
N ARG A 359 0.15 12.76 -22.52
CA ARG A 359 0.56 13.62 -23.62
C ARG A 359 -0.59 13.89 -24.59
N ASN A 360 -1.30 12.83 -24.99
CA ASN A 360 -2.45 12.93 -25.86
C ASN A 360 -3.58 13.75 -25.23
N PHE A 361 -3.81 13.59 -23.93
CA PHE A 361 -4.80 14.35 -23.18
C PHE A 361 -4.45 15.84 -23.14
N LYS A 362 -3.20 16.17 -22.82
CA LYS A 362 -2.72 17.55 -22.83
C LYS A 362 -2.83 18.20 -24.21
N ASN A 363 -2.45 17.47 -25.26
CA ASN A 363 -2.55 17.97 -26.63
C ASN A 363 -4.01 18.16 -27.10
N HIS A 364 -4.90 17.27 -26.65
CA HIS A 364 -6.33 17.31 -27.00
C HIS A 364 -7.04 18.51 -26.37
N TRP A 365 -6.73 18.84 -25.11
CA TRP A 365 -7.35 19.96 -24.41
C TRP A 365 -6.60 21.28 -24.64
N GLY A 366 -5.29 21.25 -24.90
CA GLY A 366 -4.46 22.43 -25.09
C GLY A 366 -4.56 23.39 -23.91
N ASN A 367 -5.10 24.59 -24.14
CA ASN A 367 -5.31 25.59 -23.09
C ASN A 367 -6.75 25.61 -22.56
N GLU A 368 -7.61 24.70 -23.02
CA GLU A 368 -9.00 24.62 -22.53
C GLU A 368 -9.08 23.83 -21.22
N GLU A 369 -10.01 24.21 -20.38
CA GLU A 369 -10.26 23.51 -19.11
C GLU A 369 -11.07 22.24 -19.37
N PRO A 370 -10.62 21.05 -18.92
CA PRO A 370 -11.30 19.77 -19.20
C PRO A 370 -12.53 19.49 -18.36
N TRP A 371 -12.75 20.23 -17.25
CA TRP A 371 -13.95 20.08 -16.43
C TRP A 371 -15.17 20.82 -17.05
N GLN A 372 -15.78 20.16 -18.01
CA GLN A 372 -16.94 20.67 -18.74
C GLN A 372 -18.17 19.80 -18.50
N ASP A 373 -19.35 20.42 -18.64
CA ASP A 373 -20.65 19.73 -18.60
C ASP A 373 -20.97 19.06 -19.96
N GLU A 374 -22.11 18.40 -20.04
CA GLU A 374 -22.61 17.74 -21.25
C GLU A 374 -22.84 18.72 -22.45
N ASN A 375 -22.88 20.03 -22.21
CA ASN A 375 -23.01 21.08 -23.19
C ASN A 375 -21.68 21.74 -23.55
N HIS A 376 -20.56 21.11 -23.15
CA HIS A 376 -19.20 21.64 -23.34
C HIS A 376 -18.95 23.00 -22.67
N LYS A 377 -19.67 23.32 -21.58
CA LYS A 377 -19.42 24.51 -20.78
C LYS A 377 -18.60 24.15 -19.54
N VAL A 378 -17.62 24.99 -19.23
CA VAL A 378 -16.82 24.88 -18.00
C VAL A 378 -17.75 24.88 -16.77
N ILE A 379 -17.57 23.91 -15.90
CA ILE A 379 -18.36 23.76 -14.67
C ILE A 379 -17.93 24.84 -13.67
N PRO A 380 -18.81 25.81 -13.33
CA PRO A 380 -18.45 26.88 -12.42
C PRO A 380 -18.12 26.38 -11.02
N GLY A 381 -17.06 26.91 -10.42
CA GLY A 381 -16.69 26.57 -9.04
C GLY A 381 -16.12 25.14 -8.86
N PHE A 382 -15.76 24.44 -9.93
CA PHE A 382 -15.24 23.08 -9.88
C PHE A 382 -13.95 22.99 -9.06
N ILE A 383 -12.96 23.84 -9.37
CA ILE A 383 -11.65 23.86 -8.65
C ILE A 383 -11.85 24.32 -7.21
N GLU A 384 -12.69 25.33 -6.98
CA GLU A 384 -13.04 25.81 -5.63
C GLU A 384 -13.74 24.71 -4.80
N GLY A 385 -14.59 23.91 -5.45
CA GLY A 385 -15.23 22.75 -4.84
C GLY A 385 -14.25 21.68 -4.37
N ILE A 386 -13.17 21.47 -5.13
CA ILE A 386 -12.05 20.58 -4.75
C ILE A 386 -11.26 21.21 -3.61
N ALA A 387 -10.88 22.48 -3.73
CA ALA A 387 -10.11 23.19 -2.71
C ALA A 387 -10.77 23.11 -1.33
N LYS A 388 -12.11 23.27 -1.25
CA LYS A 388 -12.90 23.17 0.00
C LYS A 388 -12.78 21.81 0.71
N LYS A 389 -12.46 20.74 0.00
CA LYS A 389 -12.30 19.39 0.55
C LYS A 389 -10.88 19.13 1.09
N LEU A 390 -9.92 20.00 0.78
CA LEU A 390 -8.52 19.80 1.18
C LEU A 390 -8.29 20.17 2.66
N PRO A 391 -7.37 19.49 3.35
CA PRO A 391 -6.99 19.82 4.73
C PRO A 391 -6.54 21.26 4.91
N VAL A 392 -5.84 21.83 3.92
CA VAL A 392 -5.39 23.22 3.95
C VAL A 392 -6.56 24.21 4.03
N TYR A 393 -7.65 23.96 3.30
CA TYR A 393 -8.84 24.79 3.41
C TYR A 393 -9.44 24.75 4.81
N LYS A 394 -9.58 23.57 5.38
CA LYS A 394 -10.08 23.40 6.75
C LYS A 394 -9.19 24.10 7.79
N TYR A 395 -7.86 24.01 7.60
CA TYR A 395 -6.90 24.72 8.45
C TYR A 395 -7.08 26.24 8.36
N LEU A 396 -7.16 26.79 7.13
CA LEU A 396 -7.35 28.23 6.91
C LEU A 396 -8.70 28.71 7.45
N SER A 397 -9.77 27.94 7.23
CA SER A 397 -11.11 28.19 7.75
C SER A 397 -11.10 28.35 9.27
N ASN A 398 -10.47 27.42 9.98
CA ASN A 398 -10.33 27.50 11.43
C ASN A 398 -9.45 28.68 11.88
N LYS A 399 -8.35 28.96 11.15
CA LYS A 399 -7.40 30.01 11.49
C LYS A 399 -7.96 31.41 11.33
N PHE A 400 -8.81 31.61 10.31
CA PHE A 400 -9.38 32.92 9.94
C PHE A 400 -10.87 33.00 10.19
N GLU A 401 -11.42 32.18 11.10
CA GLU A 401 -12.82 32.20 11.54
C GLU A 401 -13.82 32.21 10.35
N ASN A 402 -13.53 31.43 9.30
CA ASN A 402 -14.28 31.35 8.06
C ASN A 402 -14.34 32.65 7.23
N SER A 403 -13.40 33.60 7.40
CA SER A 403 -13.31 34.80 6.55
C SER A 403 -13.01 34.42 5.10
N PRO A 404 -13.93 34.62 4.13
CA PRO A 404 -13.75 34.21 2.74
C PRO A 404 -12.54 34.89 2.09
N ASP A 405 -12.39 36.18 2.29
CA ASP A 405 -11.32 36.99 1.68
C ASP A 405 -9.93 36.52 2.13
N SER A 406 -9.79 36.20 3.45
CA SER A 406 -8.54 35.71 3.99
C SER A 406 -8.21 34.32 3.47
N ILE A 407 -9.19 33.42 3.38
CA ILE A 407 -9.01 32.08 2.86
C ILE A 407 -8.60 32.13 1.39
N ASP A 408 -9.32 32.93 0.57
CA ASP A 408 -9.05 33.10 -0.85
C ASP A 408 -7.65 33.67 -1.08
N TYR A 409 -7.26 34.71 -0.33
CA TYR A 409 -5.91 35.28 -0.39
C TYR A 409 -4.83 34.21 -0.18
N TYR A 410 -4.95 33.38 0.87
CA TYR A 410 -3.93 32.36 1.17
C TYR A 410 -3.95 31.19 0.19
N LEU A 411 -5.11 30.81 -0.35
CA LEU A 411 -5.20 29.78 -1.39
C LEU A 411 -4.59 30.23 -2.72
N ASN A 412 -4.65 31.53 -3.03
CA ASN A 412 -4.09 32.11 -4.24
C ASN A 412 -2.65 32.66 -4.08
N LYS A 413 -2.11 32.65 -2.85
CA LYS A 413 -0.74 33.11 -2.59
C LYS A 413 0.27 32.07 -3.07
N PRO A 414 1.25 32.46 -3.95
CA PRO A 414 2.31 31.55 -4.39
C PRO A 414 3.18 31.05 -3.24
N HIS A 415 3.51 29.78 -3.27
CA HIS A 415 4.45 29.12 -2.37
C HIS A 415 5.11 27.93 -3.08
N THR A 416 6.15 27.36 -2.54
CA THR A 416 6.80 26.18 -3.10
C THR A 416 5.88 24.98 -2.98
N VAL A 417 5.51 24.36 -4.09
CA VAL A 417 4.66 23.16 -4.17
C VAL A 417 5.44 22.05 -4.86
N LYS A 418 5.40 20.86 -4.26
CA LYS A 418 5.96 19.64 -4.86
C LYS A 418 4.89 18.96 -5.69
N LEU A 419 5.14 18.81 -7.00
CA LEU A 419 4.22 18.25 -7.97
C LEU A 419 4.80 16.99 -8.61
N PHE A 420 3.93 16.08 -9.01
CA PHE A 420 4.33 14.94 -9.83
C PHE A 420 4.52 15.35 -11.28
N ASP A 421 5.58 14.81 -11.90
CA ASP A 421 5.87 14.94 -13.33
C ASP A 421 6.33 13.59 -13.89
N TYR A 422 5.84 13.20 -15.07
CA TYR A 422 6.15 11.89 -15.65
C TYR A 422 7.61 11.71 -16.03
N GLU A 423 8.31 12.79 -16.42
CA GLU A 423 9.70 12.71 -16.89
C GLU A 423 10.69 12.88 -15.73
N LYS A 424 10.39 13.84 -14.84
CA LYS A 424 11.28 14.23 -13.73
C LYS A 424 10.93 13.56 -12.40
N GLY A 425 9.83 12.81 -12.34
CA GLY A 425 9.28 12.22 -11.12
C GLY A 425 8.57 13.26 -10.25
N PHE A 426 9.33 14.10 -9.55
CA PHE A 426 8.80 15.23 -8.78
C PHE A 426 9.55 16.51 -9.13
N ILE A 427 8.78 17.60 -9.26
CA ILE A 427 9.28 18.96 -9.47
C ILE A 427 8.81 19.87 -8.33
N GLU A 428 9.59 20.90 -8.02
CA GLU A 428 9.21 21.95 -7.09
C GLU A 428 8.99 23.24 -7.88
N GLU A 429 7.76 23.79 -7.79
CA GLU A 429 7.36 24.98 -8.51
C GLU A 429 6.78 26.02 -7.57
N GLN A 430 6.96 27.33 -7.93
CA GLN A 430 6.33 28.44 -7.22
C GLN A 430 4.94 28.70 -7.80
N MET A 431 3.91 28.21 -7.13
CA MET A 431 2.52 28.42 -7.56
C MET A 431 1.56 28.47 -6.39
N SER A 432 0.33 28.92 -6.65
CA SER A 432 -0.72 28.93 -5.63
C SER A 432 -1.27 27.52 -5.39
N THR A 433 -1.96 27.33 -4.25
CA THR A 433 -2.72 26.09 -3.98
C THR A 433 -3.76 25.85 -5.08
N MET A 434 -4.44 26.91 -5.55
CA MET A 434 -5.45 26.81 -6.61
C MET A 434 -4.84 26.35 -7.95
N ASP A 435 -3.67 26.87 -8.33
CA ASP A 435 -2.96 26.45 -9.53
C ASP A 435 -2.44 25.01 -9.42
N SER A 436 -1.97 24.61 -8.25
CA SER A 436 -1.56 23.23 -8.00
C SER A 436 -2.73 22.24 -8.16
N ILE A 437 -3.94 22.60 -7.70
CA ILE A 437 -5.14 21.79 -7.91
C ILE A 437 -5.46 21.70 -9.41
N ARG A 438 -5.44 22.83 -10.15
CA ARG A 438 -5.64 22.83 -11.63
C ARG A 438 -4.66 21.90 -12.30
N TYR A 439 -3.37 21.99 -11.96
CA TYR A 439 -2.33 21.12 -12.51
C TYR A 439 -2.64 19.63 -12.23
N MET A 440 -2.98 19.28 -10.99
CA MET A 440 -3.21 17.89 -10.57
C MET A 440 -4.48 17.27 -11.16
N VAL A 441 -5.51 18.05 -11.39
CA VAL A 441 -6.79 17.59 -11.98
C VAL A 441 -6.65 17.19 -13.44
N HIS A 442 -5.62 17.69 -14.16
CA HIS A 442 -5.37 17.32 -15.55
C HIS A 442 -4.75 15.92 -15.72
N PHE A 443 -4.41 15.23 -14.64
CA PHE A 443 -3.83 13.87 -14.75
C PHE A 443 -4.92 12.84 -15.06
N MET A 444 -4.58 11.97 -16.02
CA MET A 444 -5.32 10.73 -16.28
C MET A 444 -4.76 9.62 -15.38
N HIS A 445 -5.62 8.78 -14.90
CA HIS A 445 -5.36 7.72 -13.94
C HIS A 445 -5.54 6.35 -14.57
N CYS A 446 -4.95 5.32 -13.99
CA CYS A 446 -5.13 3.95 -14.44
C CYS A 446 -5.27 2.97 -13.28
N ALA A 447 -5.80 1.79 -13.61
CA ALA A 447 -5.73 0.61 -12.78
C ALA A 447 -5.37 -0.59 -13.64
N PHE A 448 -4.67 -1.57 -13.03
CA PHE A 448 -4.38 -2.84 -13.68
C PHE A 448 -4.39 -3.98 -12.66
N VAL A 449 -4.92 -5.13 -13.08
CA VAL A 449 -4.88 -6.37 -12.30
C VAL A 449 -4.60 -7.57 -13.21
N ALA A 450 -3.83 -8.54 -12.71
CA ALA A 450 -3.63 -9.83 -13.34
C ALA A 450 -4.02 -10.95 -12.35
N MET A 451 -4.81 -11.94 -12.82
CA MET A 451 -5.35 -13.02 -11.98
C MET A 451 -5.20 -14.38 -12.66
N GLU A 452 -4.90 -15.40 -11.87
CA GLU A 452 -4.94 -16.80 -12.31
C GLU A 452 -6.35 -17.38 -12.17
N PRO A 453 -6.99 -17.82 -13.28
CA PRO A 453 -8.37 -18.30 -13.23
C PRO A 453 -8.59 -19.53 -12.35
N GLN A 454 -7.63 -20.49 -12.34
CA GLN A 454 -7.77 -21.77 -11.65
C GLN A 454 -7.67 -21.67 -10.13
N THR A 455 -7.17 -20.57 -9.61
CA THR A 455 -6.89 -20.41 -8.18
C THR A 455 -7.49 -19.15 -7.58
N GLY A 456 -7.94 -18.20 -8.41
CA GLY A 456 -8.32 -16.86 -8.00
C GLY A 456 -7.12 -15.99 -7.56
N ALA A 457 -5.88 -16.47 -7.72
CA ALA A 457 -4.68 -15.81 -7.25
C ALA A 457 -4.43 -14.48 -7.98
N VAL A 458 -4.28 -13.40 -7.23
CA VAL A 458 -3.92 -12.07 -7.75
C VAL A 458 -2.41 -12.01 -7.92
N LYS A 459 -1.94 -11.89 -9.16
CA LYS A 459 -0.50 -11.96 -9.52
C LYS A 459 0.17 -10.59 -9.66
N ALA A 460 -0.59 -9.55 -10.06
CA ALA A 460 -0.11 -8.19 -10.17
C ALA A 460 -1.24 -7.19 -9.91
N TRP A 461 -0.89 -6.01 -9.38
CA TRP A 461 -1.84 -4.99 -8.95
C TRP A 461 -1.24 -3.58 -9.09
N VAL A 462 -1.82 -2.75 -9.92
CA VAL A 462 -1.46 -1.34 -10.05
C VAL A 462 -2.69 -0.49 -9.76
N GLY A 463 -2.70 0.23 -8.66
CA GLY A 463 -3.85 1.01 -8.21
C GLY A 463 -3.91 2.43 -8.79
N ASP A 464 -2.80 2.96 -9.24
CA ASP A 464 -2.67 4.23 -9.99
C ASP A 464 -1.21 4.45 -10.41
N ILE A 465 -0.94 5.56 -11.08
CA ILE A 465 0.38 5.93 -11.63
C ILE A 465 1.44 6.24 -10.58
N ASN A 466 1.08 6.79 -9.42
CA ASN A 466 2.02 7.10 -8.34
C ASN A 466 1.34 7.13 -6.96
N PHE A 467 1.70 6.20 -6.10
CA PHE A 467 1.12 6.06 -4.77
C PHE A 467 1.42 7.25 -3.84
N ASN A 468 2.58 7.90 -3.97
CA ASN A 468 2.92 9.02 -3.09
C ASN A 468 2.05 10.25 -3.35
N THR A 469 1.58 10.41 -4.59
CA THR A 469 0.73 11.51 -5.02
C THR A 469 -0.76 11.17 -4.87
N TRP A 470 -1.17 9.99 -5.34
CA TRP A 470 -2.56 9.54 -5.34
C TRP A 470 -2.71 8.26 -4.53
N LYS A 471 -3.32 8.38 -3.34
CA LYS A 471 -3.49 7.26 -2.40
C LYS A 471 -4.71 6.38 -2.73
N TYR A 472 -5.68 6.92 -3.49
CA TYR A 472 -6.93 6.23 -3.77
C TYR A 472 -6.72 5.15 -4.84
N ASP A 473 -6.92 3.89 -4.44
CA ASP A 473 -6.72 2.72 -5.29
C ASP A 473 -7.82 2.58 -6.34
N LYS A 474 -7.46 2.67 -7.61
CA LYS A 474 -8.39 2.59 -8.74
C LYS A 474 -8.79 1.15 -9.09
N VAL A 475 -8.10 0.12 -8.60
CA VAL A 475 -8.54 -1.28 -8.78
C VAL A 475 -9.84 -1.57 -8.02
N THR A 476 -9.99 -0.96 -6.84
CA THR A 476 -11.19 -1.08 -6.01
C THR A 476 -12.19 0.06 -6.22
N ALA A 477 -11.83 1.07 -7.02
CA ALA A 477 -12.71 2.19 -7.31
C ALA A 477 -13.93 1.76 -8.13
N MET A 478 -15.09 2.30 -7.74
CA MET A 478 -16.36 2.03 -8.41
C MET A 478 -16.50 2.90 -9.66
N ARG A 479 -16.52 2.27 -10.86
CA ARG A 479 -16.57 2.93 -12.16
C ARG A 479 -17.50 2.19 -13.13
N GLN A 480 -18.05 2.89 -14.11
CA GLN A 480 -18.92 2.27 -15.12
C GLN A 480 -18.13 1.36 -16.07
N PRO A 481 -18.41 0.05 -16.11
CA PRO A 481 -17.67 -0.91 -16.94
C PRO A 481 -17.95 -0.75 -18.44
N GLY A 482 -19.02 -0.06 -18.80
CA GLY A 482 -19.44 0.07 -20.20
C GLY A 482 -19.60 -1.30 -20.87
N SER A 483 -19.14 -1.40 -22.09
CA SER A 483 -19.31 -2.62 -22.91
C SER A 483 -18.58 -3.87 -22.39
N THR A 484 -17.74 -3.80 -21.34
CA THR A 484 -17.20 -5.02 -20.72
C THR A 484 -18.30 -5.78 -19.95
N PHE A 485 -19.35 -5.10 -19.51
CA PHE A 485 -20.52 -5.73 -18.89
C PHE A 485 -21.31 -6.65 -19.83
N LYS A 486 -21.16 -6.50 -21.15
CA LYS A 486 -21.75 -7.41 -22.15
C LYS A 486 -21.35 -8.88 -21.95
N LEU A 487 -20.26 -9.14 -21.23
CA LEU A 487 -19.90 -10.49 -20.78
C LEU A 487 -21.12 -11.20 -20.18
N PHE A 488 -21.78 -10.58 -19.20
CA PHE A 488 -22.90 -11.19 -18.47
C PHE A 488 -24.16 -11.37 -19.33
N VAL A 489 -24.43 -10.40 -20.20
CA VAL A 489 -25.57 -10.47 -21.13
C VAL A 489 -25.44 -11.68 -22.08
N TYR A 490 -24.24 -11.84 -22.66
CA TYR A 490 -23.99 -12.94 -23.58
C TYR A 490 -23.81 -14.29 -22.85
N THR A 491 -23.26 -14.28 -21.65
CA THR A 491 -23.20 -15.49 -20.80
C THR A 491 -24.60 -16.00 -20.50
N GLU A 492 -25.52 -15.12 -20.10
CA GLU A 492 -26.90 -15.53 -19.82
C GLU A 492 -27.60 -16.02 -21.10
N ALA A 493 -27.30 -15.45 -22.25
CA ALA A 493 -27.80 -15.97 -23.52
C ALA A 493 -27.30 -17.39 -23.80
N MET A 494 -26.03 -17.68 -23.55
CA MET A 494 -25.47 -19.03 -23.67
C MET A 494 -26.07 -19.99 -22.64
N ASN A 495 -26.34 -19.55 -21.42
CA ASN A 495 -27.02 -20.34 -20.38
C ASN A 495 -28.44 -20.75 -20.79
N GLN A 496 -29.15 -19.88 -21.48
CA GLN A 496 -30.49 -20.14 -21.99
C GLN A 496 -30.48 -20.90 -23.32
N GLY A 497 -29.33 -21.37 -23.81
CA GLY A 497 -29.18 -22.27 -24.94
C GLY A 497 -28.89 -21.62 -26.29
N LEU A 498 -28.68 -20.31 -26.34
CA LEU A 498 -28.18 -19.66 -27.55
C LEU A 498 -26.72 -20.05 -27.82
N THR A 499 -26.28 -19.83 -29.04
CA THR A 499 -24.95 -20.17 -29.55
C THR A 499 -24.25 -18.95 -30.15
N PRO A 500 -22.94 -18.95 -30.30
CA PRO A 500 -22.21 -17.87 -30.99
C PRO A 500 -22.70 -17.58 -32.40
N CYS A 501 -23.33 -18.55 -33.06
CA CYS A 501 -23.81 -18.43 -34.45
C CYS A 501 -25.27 -17.97 -34.57
N ASP A 502 -26.00 -17.89 -33.44
CA ASP A 502 -27.34 -17.30 -33.48
C ASP A 502 -27.27 -15.84 -33.90
N LYS A 503 -28.29 -15.42 -34.68
CA LYS A 503 -28.26 -14.10 -35.31
C LYS A 503 -29.24 -13.12 -34.68
N ARG A 504 -28.84 -11.85 -34.59
CA ARG A 504 -29.69 -10.71 -34.21
C ARG A 504 -29.46 -9.56 -35.17
N ARG A 505 -30.52 -8.77 -35.42
CA ARG A 505 -30.42 -7.57 -36.29
C ARG A 505 -29.89 -6.40 -35.57
N ASP A 506 -28.98 -5.67 -36.24
CA ASP A 506 -28.48 -4.36 -35.81
C ASP A 506 -29.37 -3.25 -36.37
N GLU A 507 -30.42 -2.92 -35.66
CA GLU A 507 -31.39 -1.92 -36.08
C GLU A 507 -31.79 -1.01 -34.92
N TYR A 508 -32.39 0.13 -35.23
CA TYR A 508 -32.92 1.07 -34.22
C TYR A 508 -33.85 0.36 -33.24
N PHE A 509 -33.69 0.69 -31.97
CA PHE A 509 -34.51 0.15 -30.92
C PHE A 509 -34.77 1.24 -29.87
N SER A 510 -36.00 1.39 -29.42
CA SER A 510 -36.37 2.34 -28.35
C SER A 510 -37.36 1.70 -27.38
N MET A 511 -37.36 2.16 -26.16
CA MET A 511 -38.27 1.74 -25.09
C MET A 511 -38.58 2.88 -24.13
N GLN A 512 -39.70 2.79 -23.44
CA GLN A 512 -40.02 3.66 -22.33
C GLN A 512 -39.27 3.17 -21.08
N VAL A 513 -38.54 4.04 -20.42
CA VAL A 513 -37.84 3.78 -19.16
C VAL A 513 -38.15 4.87 -18.15
N PHE A 514 -38.25 4.50 -16.88
CA PHE A 514 -38.46 5.48 -15.81
C PHE A 514 -37.13 6.14 -15.41
N ASP A 515 -37.00 7.43 -15.68
CA ASP A 515 -35.86 8.23 -15.25
C ASP A 515 -36.07 8.68 -13.80
N LYS A 516 -35.33 8.04 -12.87
CA LYS A 516 -35.41 8.35 -11.43
C LYS A 516 -35.00 9.80 -11.10
N LYS A 517 -34.11 10.42 -11.89
CA LYS A 517 -33.66 11.81 -11.67
C LYS A 517 -34.71 12.82 -12.08
N LYS A 518 -35.38 12.57 -13.21
CA LYS A 518 -36.45 13.43 -13.72
C LYS A 518 -37.82 13.06 -13.17
N ASN A 519 -37.92 11.93 -12.46
CA ASN A 519 -39.16 11.35 -11.93
C ASN A 519 -40.31 11.25 -13.00
N GLN A 520 -39.91 10.79 -14.21
CA GLN A 520 -40.83 10.64 -15.35
C GLN A 520 -40.40 9.52 -16.28
N GLU A 521 -41.35 9.02 -17.09
CA GLU A 521 -41.02 8.12 -18.18
C GLU A 521 -40.34 8.90 -19.32
N VAL A 522 -39.27 8.37 -19.85
CA VAL A 522 -38.54 8.91 -20.99
C VAL A 522 -38.31 7.84 -22.04
N THR A 523 -38.37 8.23 -23.32
CA THR A 523 -37.99 7.31 -24.39
C THR A 523 -36.48 7.19 -24.42
N TRP A 524 -35.98 5.96 -24.12
CA TRP A 524 -34.56 5.64 -24.21
C TRP A 524 -34.31 4.86 -25.51
N ALA A 525 -33.36 5.35 -26.30
CA ALA A 525 -32.95 4.76 -27.57
C ALA A 525 -31.42 4.70 -27.61
N PRO A 526 -30.80 3.55 -27.26
CA PRO A 526 -29.34 3.39 -27.29
C PRO A 526 -28.85 3.40 -28.76
N THR A 527 -27.78 4.15 -29.01
CA THR A 527 -27.08 4.16 -30.30
C THR A 527 -25.83 3.27 -30.24
N ASN A 528 -25.39 2.78 -31.41
CA ASN A 528 -24.05 2.17 -31.53
C ASN A 528 -22.95 3.23 -31.38
N ALA A 529 -21.72 2.83 -31.11
CA ALA A 529 -20.61 3.74 -30.86
C ALA A 529 -20.29 4.67 -32.06
N ASN A 530 -20.60 4.24 -33.28
CA ASN A 530 -20.48 5.02 -34.52
C ASN A 530 -21.72 5.87 -34.86
N GLY A 531 -22.75 5.87 -34.01
CA GLY A 531 -24.00 6.57 -34.19
C GLY A 531 -24.94 6.00 -35.27
N SER A 532 -24.62 4.85 -35.88
CA SER A 532 -25.41 4.24 -37.00
C SER A 532 -25.77 2.78 -36.72
N PHE A 533 -26.78 2.33 -37.47
CA PHE A 533 -27.23 0.92 -37.48
C PHE A 533 -27.04 0.34 -38.86
N SER A 534 -26.51 -0.89 -38.98
CA SER A 534 -26.26 -1.51 -40.26
C SER A 534 -27.55 -2.05 -40.94
N GLY A 535 -28.62 -2.29 -40.19
CA GLY A 535 -29.83 -2.96 -40.65
C GLY A 535 -29.66 -4.46 -40.87
N ASP A 536 -28.45 -4.98 -40.79
CA ASP A 536 -28.10 -6.37 -41.07
C ASP A 536 -28.39 -7.31 -39.92
N SER A 537 -28.55 -8.60 -40.26
CA SER A 537 -28.56 -9.69 -39.29
C SER A 537 -27.16 -10.28 -39.21
N MET A 538 -26.57 -10.22 -38.01
CA MET A 538 -25.23 -10.74 -37.74
C MET A 538 -25.21 -11.83 -36.66
N ALA A 539 -24.24 -12.72 -36.71
CA ALA A 539 -24.01 -13.71 -35.66
C ALA A 539 -23.61 -13.03 -34.35
N LEU A 540 -24.00 -13.62 -33.20
CA LEU A 540 -23.70 -13.11 -31.88
C LEU A 540 -22.16 -12.95 -31.65
N LYS A 541 -21.34 -13.82 -32.25
CA LYS A 541 -19.88 -13.70 -32.18
C LYS A 541 -19.37 -12.38 -32.81
N SER A 542 -19.90 -12.02 -33.99
CA SER A 542 -19.51 -10.76 -34.65
C SER A 542 -20.07 -9.53 -33.94
N ALA A 543 -21.34 -9.64 -33.44
CA ALA A 543 -21.95 -8.55 -32.65
C ALA A 543 -21.19 -8.30 -31.33
N PHE A 544 -20.74 -9.35 -30.63
CA PHE A 544 -19.93 -9.25 -29.42
C PHE A 544 -18.56 -8.64 -29.70
N ALA A 545 -17.84 -9.15 -30.71
CA ALA A 545 -16.53 -8.68 -31.12
C ALA A 545 -16.52 -7.20 -31.50
N ARG A 546 -17.52 -6.78 -32.29
CA ARG A 546 -17.73 -5.38 -32.72
C ARG A 546 -18.41 -4.51 -31.66
N SER A 547 -18.81 -5.12 -30.54
CA SER A 547 -19.43 -4.43 -29.39
C SER A 547 -20.73 -3.68 -29.76
N ILE A 548 -21.59 -4.23 -30.60
CA ILE A 548 -22.84 -3.62 -31.08
C ILE A 548 -23.83 -3.43 -29.90
N ASN A 549 -24.27 -2.17 -29.68
CA ASN A 549 -25.12 -1.81 -28.56
C ASN A 549 -26.58 -2.26 -28.77
N SER A 550 -27.13 -2.05 -29.98
CA SER A 550 -28.51 -2.42 -30.31
C SER A 550 -28.77 -3.93 -30.09
N VAL A 551 -27.81 -4.78 -30.51
CA VAL A 551 -27.89 -6.22 -30.32
C VAL A 551 -27.79 -6.59 -28.84
N ALA A 552 -26.87 -5.95 -28.08
CA ALA A 552 -26.70 -6.27 -26.67
C ALA A 552 -27.95 -5.90 -25.82
N VAL A 553 -28.57 -4.77 -26.10
CA VAL A 553 -29.76 -4.31 -25.35
C VAL A 553 -30.97 -5.22 -25.67
N ARG A 554 -31.19 -5.58 -26.95
CA ARG A 554 -32.24 -6.55 -27.32
C ARG A 554 -32.01 -7.88 -26.64
N LEU A 555 -30.80 -8.40 -26.73
CA LEU A 555 -30.43 -9.66 -26.07
C LEU A 555 -30.68 -9.59 -24.56
N GLY A 556 -30.33 -8.47 -23.93
CA GLY A 556 -30.61 -8.24 -22.51
C GLY A 556 -32.09 -8.28 -22.15
N GLN A 557 -32.94 -7.73 -23.02
CA GLN A 557 -34.41 -7.82 -22.84
C GLN A 557 -34.95 -9.24 -23.06
N GLU A 558 -34.44 -9.92 -24.08
CA GLU A 558 -34.86 -11.33 -24.39
C GLU A 558 -34.46 -12.25 -23.22
N MET A 559 -33.29 -12.12 -22.67
CA MET A 559 -32.77 -12.98 -21.58
C MET A 559 -33.35 -12.61 -20.21
N GLY A 560 -33.76 -11.38 -20.02
CA GLY A 560 -34.29 -10.84 -18.78
C GLY A 560 -33.19 -10.23 -17.90
N ILE A 561 -33.29 -8.93 -17.63
CA ILE A 561 -32.28 -8.17 -16.91
C ILE A 561 -32.01 -8.75 -15.50
N SER A 562 -33.04 -9.20 -14.78
CA SER A 562 -32.87 -9.79 -13.44
C SER A 562 -32.03 -11.09 -13.47
N ARG A 563 -32.14 -11.90 -14.50
CA ARG A 563 -31.32 -13.11 -14.68
C ARG A 563 -29.88 -12.77 -15.00
N ILE A 564 -29.66 -11.69 -15.76
CA ILE A 564 -28.31 -11.17 -16.05
C ILE A 564 -27.65 -10.68 -14.75
N VAL A 565 -28.40 -10.00 -13.88
CA VAL A 565 -27.93 -9.60 -12.54
C VAL A 565 -27.53 -10.83 -11.70
N GLU A 566 -28.39 -11.88 -11.69
CA GLU A 566 -28.10 -13.12 -10.98
C GLU A 566 -26.84 -13.81 -11.52
N THR A 567 -26.71 -13.91 -12.84
CA THR A 567 -25.51 -14.47 -13.48
C THR A 567 -24.26 -13.67 -13.17
N ALA A 568 -24.34 -12.33 -13.16
CA ALA A 568 -23.22 -11.47 -12.78
C ALA A 568 -22.78 -11.73 -11.33
N HIS A 569 -23.73 -11.84 -10.40
CA HIS A 569 -23.42 -12.14 -9.00
C HIS A 569 -22.81 -13.54 -8.82
N LYS A 570 -23.33 -14.57 -9.49
CA LYS A 570 -22.74 -15.92 -9.49
C LYS A 570 -21.31 -15.94 -10.03
N MET A 571 -21.00 -15.08 -10.97
CA MET A 571 -19.66 -14.95 -11.56
C MET A 571 -18.71 -14.05 -10.76
N GLY A 572 -19.11 -13.52 -9.58
CA GLY A 572 -18.25 -12.82 -8.65
C GLY A 572 -18.44 -11.31 -8.53
N ILE A 573 -19.45 -10.71 -9.18
CA ILE A 573 -19.81 -9.30 -8.93
C ILE A 573 -20.53 -9.21 -7.58
N LYS A 574 -19.97 -8.43 -6.65
CA LYS A 574 -20.54 -8.16 -5.32
C LYS A 574 -21.19 -6.78 -5.24
N SER A 575 -20.77 -5.88 -6.13
CA SER A 575 -21.31 -4.53 -6.25
C SER A 575 -22.82 -4.56 -6.58
N PRO A 576 -23.61 -3.63 -6.05
CA PRO A 576 -25.03 -3.53 -6.35
C PRO A 576 -25.27 -3.19 -7.82
N LEU A 577 -26.17 -3.90 -8.46
CA LEU A 577 -26.52 -3.71 -9.87
C LEU A 577 -27.96 -3.20 -10.00
N ASP A 578 -28.16 -2.09 -10.70
CA ASP A 578 -29.48 -1.59 -11.03
C ASP A 578 -30.09 -2.43 -12.17
N ALA A 579 -31.18 -3.15 -11.90
CA ALA A 579 -31.86 -4.00 -12.88
C ALA A 579 -32.67 -3.15 -13.89
N THR A 580 -32.00 -2.32 -14.67
CA THR A 580 -32.56 -1.47 -15.72
C THR A 580 -32.08 -1.93 -17.09
N PRO A 581 -32.80 -1.62 -18.20
CA PRO A 581 -32.36 -1.96 -19.55
C PRO A 581 -30.97 -1.46 -19.91
N ALA A 582 -30.55 -0.32 -19.35
CA ALA A 582 -29.23 0.27 -19.56
C ALA A 582 -28.09 -0.58 -18.96
N LEU A 583 -28.40 -1.49 -18.02
CA LEU A 583 -27.40 -2.40 -17.44
C LEU A 583 -26.75 -3.28 -18.52
N ALA A 584 -27.46 -3.63 -19.59
CA ALA A 584 -26.88 -4.36 -20.72
C ALA A 584 -25.70 -3.64 -21.40
N LEU A 585 -25.56 -2.33 -21.19
CA LEU A 585 -24.46 -1.49 -21.65
C LEU A 585 -23.49 -1.09 -20.52
N GLY A 586 -23.65 -1.64 -19.30
CA GLY A 586 -22.79 -1.41 -18.15
C GLY A 586 -23.00 -0.06 -17.47
N SER A 587 -24.25 0.29 -17.18
CA SER A 587 -24.62 1.55 -16.51
C SER A 587 -24.35 1.56 -15.00
N SER A 588 -24.31 0.39 -14.32
CA SER A 588 -23.98 0.30 -12.89
C SER A 588 -22.49 0.31 -12.65
N ASP A 589 -22.08 0.95 -11.56
CA ASP A 589 -20.65 1.01 -11.19
C ASP A 589 -20.18 -0.32 -10.60
N ILE A 590 -19.03 -0.80 -11.05
CA ILE A 590 -18.33 -1.97 -10.53
C ILE A 590 -16.83 -1.68 -10.45
N ASN A 591 -16.09 -2.45 -9.67
CA ASN A 591 -14.64 -2.29 -9.59
C ASN A 591 -13.90 -3.28 -10.53
N LEU A 592 -12.64 -2.97 -10.80
CA LEU A 592 -11.82 -3.76 -11.73
C LEU A 592 -11.55 -5.18 -11.21
N MET A 593 -11.39 -5.35 -9.90
CA MET A 593 -11.13 -6.66 -9.29
C MET A 593 -12.31 -7.62 -9.51
N GLU A 594 -13.53 -7.18 -9.20
CA GLU A 594 -14.75 -8.00 -9.40
C GLU A 594 -14.96 -8.34 -10.86
N LEU A 595 -14.73 -7.35 -11.75
CA LEU A 595 -14.85 -7.58 -13.18
C LEU A 595 -13.82 -8.60 -13.67
N ALA A 596 -12.54 -8.47 -13.29
CA ALA A 596 -11.49 -9.40 -13.66
C ALA A 596 -11.78 -10.82 -13.14
N ASN A 597 -12.28 -10.93 -11.93
CA ASN A 597 -12.67 -12.21 -11.33
C ASN A 597 -13.82 -12.90 -12.11
N SER A 598 -14.80 -12.12 -12.58
CA SER A 598 -15.87 -12.66 -13.43
C SER A 598 -15.35 -13.19 -14.78
N TYR A 599 -14.34 -12.53 -15.35
CA TYR A 599 -13.66 -13.03 -16.55
C TYR A 599 -12.81 -14.28 -16.25
N CYS A 600 -12.26 -14.43 -15.02
CA CYS A 600 -11.62 -15.68 -14.58
C CYS A 600 -12.61 -16.86 -14.59
N THR A 601 -13.86 -16.66 -14.19
CA THR A 601 -14.90 -17.70 -14.25
C THR A 601 -15.08 -18.22 -15.66
N ILE A 602 -15.07 -17.38 -16.69
CA ILE A 602 -15.10 -17.81 -18.09
C ILE A 602 -13.83 -18.58 -18.48
N ALA A 603 -12.66 -18.07 -18.11
CA ALA A 603 -11.39 -18.70 -18.44
C ALA A 603 -11.19 -20.06 -17.74
N ASN A 604 -11.85 -20.27 -16.62
CA ASN A 604 -11.83 -21.48 -15.81
C ASN A 604 -13.07 -22.38 -16.04
N ASP A 605 -13.52 -22.46 -17.26
CA ASP A 605 -14.59 -23.39 -17.67
C ASP A 605 -15.89 -23.24 -16.86
N GLY A 606 -16.17 -22.04 -16.39
CA GLY A 606 -17.37 -21.71 -15.61
C GLY A 606 -17.25 -21.92 -14.10
N VAL A 607 -16.11 -22.36 -13.62
CA VAL A 607 -15.82 -22.49 -12.18
C VAL A 607 -15.33 -21.15 -11.62
N HIS A 608 -16.02 -20.65 -10.62
CA HIS A 608 -15.67 -19.43 -9.90
C HIS A 608 -14.79 -19.74 -8.69
N HIS A 609 -13.76 -18.92 -8.49
CA HIS A 609 -12.95 -18.83 -7.28
C HIS A 609 -13.01 -17.42 -6.71
N GLU A 610 -13.10 -17.29 -5.40
CA GLU A 610 -12.91 -15.99 -4.75
C GLU A 610 -11.48 -15.49 -4.97
N PRO A 611 -11.29 -14.16 -5.10
CA PRO A 611 -9.95 -13.60 -5.24
C PRO A 611 -9.06 -13.92 -4.05
N VAL A 612 -7.91 -14.50 -4.29
CA VAL A 612 -6.91 -14.85 -3.28
C VAL A 612 -5.74 -13.86 -3.35
N VAL A 613 -5.50 -13.14 -2.24
CA VAL A 613 -4.38 -12.20 -2.10
C VAL A 613 -3.33 -12.70 -1.10
N VAL A 614 -3.72 -13.50 -0.11
CA VAL A 614 -2.83 -14.13 0.90
C VAL A 614 -2.96 -15.64 0.77
N THR A 615 -1.83 -16.35 0.67
CA THR A 615 -1.81 -17.80 0.66
C THR A 615 -1.76 -18.38 2.07
N ARG A 616 -0.88 -17.81 2.92
CA ARG A 616 -0.71 -18.24 4.32
C ARG A 616 -0.09 -17.13 5.16
N ILE A 617 -0.31 -17.20 6.47
CA ILE A 617 0.35 -16.34 7.46
C ILE A 617 1.01 -17.22 8.51
N VAL A 618 2.25 -16.89 8.86
CA VAL A 618 3.03 -17.55 9.89
C VAL A 618 3.33 -16.53 10.98
N ASP A 619 3.15 -16.90 12.24
CA ASP A 619 3.46 -16.03 13.37
C ASP A 619 4.98 -15.97 13.64
N LYS A 620 5.38 -15.18 14.64
CA LYS A 620 6.77 -15.00 15.05
C LYS A 620 7.45 -16.29 15.53
N ASP A 621 6.66 -17.27 15.99
CA ASP A 621 7.12 -18.53 16.54
C ASP A 621 7.21 -19.63 15.46
N GLY A 622 6.87 -19.29 14.21
CA GLY A 622 6.92 -20.20 13.05
C GLY A 622 5.67 -21.05 12.87
N LYS A 623 4.61 -20.79 13.63
CA LYS A 623 3.33 -21.50 13.50
C LYS A 623 2.52 -20.89 12.38
N GLU A 624 1.96 -21.70 11.50
CA GLU A 624 0.99 -21.28 10.50
C GLU A 624 -0.35 -21.00 11.18
N VAL A 625 -0.84 -19.75 11.04
CA VAL A 625 -2.04 -19.23 11.70
C VAL A 625 -3.16 -18.91 10.74
N TYR A 626 -2.86 -18.85 9.44
CA TYR A 626 -3.84 -18.66 8.37
C TYR A 626 -3.41 -19.42 7.12
N THR A 627 -4.37 -20.07 6.47
CA THR A 627 -4.25 -20.66 5.13
C THR A 627 -5.45 -20.23 4.30
N ALA A 628 -5.22 -19.82 3.06
CA ALA A 628 -6.29 -19.39 2.17
C ALA A 628 -7.31 -20.51 1.94
N PRO A 629 -8.61 -20.22 2.04
CA PRO A 629 -9.64 -21.22 1.69
C PRO A 629 -9.59 -21.52 0.18
N THR A 630 -9.77 -22.78 -0.15
CA THR A 630 -9.86 -23.27 -1.54
C THR A 630 -11.31 -23.57 -1.90
N ALA A 631 -12.17 -22.54 -1.83
CA ALA A 631 -13.56 -22.71 -2.24
C ALA A 631 -13.68 -22.52 -3.77
N GLU A 632 -14.35 -23.45 -4.42
CA GLU A 632 -14.70 -23.39 -5.84
C GLU A 632 -16.19 -23.64 -6.04
N GLU A 633 -16.81 -22.95 -6.97
CA GLU A 633 -18.23 -23.09 -7.28
C GLU A 633 -18.44 -23.10 -8.80
N GLN A 634 -19.23 -24.05 -9.31
CA GLN A 634 -19.64 -24.04 -10.72
C GLN A 634 -20.69 -22.93 -10.89
N ALA A 635 -20.27 -21.73 -11.26
CA ALA A 635 -21.12 -20.56 -11.39
C ALA A 635 -22.00 -20.59 -12.65
N ILE A 636 -21.46 -21.12 -13.76
CA ILE A 636 -22.15 -21.27 -15.05
C ILE A 636 -21.79 -22.60 -15.69
N PRO A 637 -22.66 -23.16 -16.56
CA PRO A 637 -22.39 -24.42 -17.26
C PRO A 637 -21.09 -24.34 -18.09
N TYR A 638 -20.32 -25.43 -18.12
CA TYR A 638 -19.11 -25.57 -18.94
C TYR A 638 -19.32 -25.16 -20.40
N ARG A 639 -20.44 -25.58 -21.01
CA ARG A 639 -20.78 -25.25 -22.40
C ARG A 639 -20.92 -23.74 -22.62
N SER A 640 -21.55 -23.05 -21.67
CA SER A 640 -21.70 -21.58 -21.72
C SER A 640 -20.34 -20.89 -21.62
N ALA A 641 -19.49 -21.36 -20.71
CA ALA A 641 -18.12 -20.83 -20.55
C ALA A 641 -17.31 -21.07 -21.84
N PHE A 642 -17.36 -22.26 -22.42
CA PHE A 642 -16.68 -22.56 -23.68
C PHE A 642 -17.14 -21.65 -24.83
N PHE A 643 -18.45 -21.43 -24.98
CA PHE A 643 -18.96 -20.52 -26.01
C PHE A 643 -18.51 -19.06 -25.74
N MET A 644 -18.47 -18.63 -24.47
CA MET A 644 -17.98 -17.32 -24.14
C MET A 644 -16.47 -17.18 -24.41
N GLN A 645 -15.65 -18.21 -24.20
CA GLN A 645 -14.25 -18.24 -24.62
C GLN A 645 -14.12 -18.02 -26.13
N GLN A 646 -14.99 -18.67 -26.96
CA GLN A 646 -15.01 -18.46 -28.40
C GLN A 646 -15.42 -17.03 -28.77
N LEU A 647 -16.40 -16.45 -28.08
CA LEU A 647 -16.80 -15.04 -28.28
C LEU A 647 -15.65 -14.08 -27.95
N LEU A 648 -14.94 -14.29 -26.85
CA LEU A 648 -13.80 -13.45 -26.42
C LEU A 648 -12.63 -13.56 -27.41
N MET A 649 -12.29 -14.76 -27.86
CA MET A 649 -11.29 -14.97 -28.93
C MET A 649 -11.71 -14.28 -30.24
N GLY A 650 -13.03 -14.28 -30.54
CA GLY A 650 -13.61 -13.55 -31.65
C GLY A 650 -13.27 -12.04 -31.59
N GLY A 651 -13.14 -11.45 -30.40
CA GLY A 651 -12.75 -10.05 -30.22
C GLY A 651 -11.43 -9.66 -30.88
N LEU A 652 -10.50 -10.62 -31.01
CA LEU A 652 -9.22 -10.45 -31.69
C LEU A 652 -9.25 -10.91 -33.16
N ARG A 653 -10.18 -11.77 -33.54
CA ARG A 653 -10.19 -12.50 -34.85
C ARG A 653 -11.27 -12.01 -35.80
N GLU A 654 -12.42 -11.53 -35.29
CA GLU A 654 -13.53 -11.08 -36.11
C GLU A 654 -13.25 -9.71 -36.76
N PRO A 655 -13.54 -9.53 -38.07
CA PRO A 655 -13.37 -8.27 -38.76
C PRO A 655 -14.11 -7.12 -38.05
N GLY A 656 -13.41 -6.03 -37.77
CA GLY A 656 -13.94 -4.90 -37.03
C GLY A 656 -14.09 -5.15 -35.51
N GLY A 657 -13.47 -6.20 -34.98
CA GLY A 657 -13.41 -6.43 -33.55
C GLY A 657 -12.65 -5.35 -32.80
N THR A 658 -13.20 -4.87 -31.68
CA THR A 658 -12.61 -3.74 -30.92
C THR A 658 -11.34 -4.09 -30.17
N SER A 659 -10.96 -5.37 -30.10
CA SER A 659 -9.78 -5.88 -29.38
C SER A 659 -8.67 -6.37 -30.32
N MET A 660 -8.80 -6.16 -31.65
CA MET A 660 -7.88 -6.72 -32.65
C MET A 660 -6.42 -6.26 -32.43
N SER A 661 -6.21 -5.00 -32.04
CA SER A 661 -4.88 -4.46 -31.78
C SER A 661 -4.10 -5.17 -30.66
N PHE A 662 -4.79 -5.88 -29.78
CA PHE A 662 -4.15 -6.69 -28.74
C PHE A 662 -3.29 -7.82 -29.34
N GLY A 663 -3.69 -8.36 -30.49
CA GLY A 663 -2.94 -9.41 -31.19
C GLY A 663 -1.50 -8.98 -31.56
N GLY A 664 -1.27 -7.67 -31.81
CA GLY A 664 0.06 -7.14 -32.09
C GLY A 664 1.04 -7.25 -30.93
N TYR A 665 0.56 -7.21 -29.69
CA TYR A 665 1.41 -7.36 -28.50
C TYR A 665 1.80 -8.82 -28.24
N LEU A 666 1.07 -9.78 -28.76
CA LEU A 666 1.36 -11.21 -28.60
C LEU A 666 2.55 -11.67 -29.48
N GLY A 667 2.84 -10.95 -30.57
CA GLY A 667 3.94 -11.27 -31.47
C GLY A 667 3.93 -12.72 -31.96
N ASP A 668 5.06 -13.39 -31.94
CA ASP A 668 5.19 -14.80 -32.34
C ASP A 668 4.41 -15.77 -31.43
N SER A 669 4.21 -15.38 -30.17
CA SER A 669 3.45 -16.16 -29.18
C SER A 669 1.96 -16.28 -29.54
N TYR A 670 1.44 -15.48 -30.47
CA TYR A 670 0.05 -15.58 -30.95
C TYR A 670 -0.31 -16.96 -31.53
N LYS A 671 0.70 -17.70 -32.02
CA LYS A 671 0.51 -19.06 -32.55
C LYS A 671 0.41 -20.13 -31.45
N ASP A 672 1.04 -19.89 -30.33
CA ASP A 672 1.22 -20.88 -29.26
C ASP A 672 0.34 -20.64 -28.05
N THR A 673 -0.36 -19.52 -27.99
CA THR A 673 -1.26 -19.17 -26.90
C THR A 673 -2.61 -18.65 -27.42
N ASP A 674 -3.69 -18.99 -26.74
CA ASP A 674 -5.01 -18.42 -27.02
C ASP A 674 -5.27 -17.23 -26.09
N TRP A 675 -5.64 -16.12 -26.73
CA TRP A 675 -6.11 -14.92 -26.07
C TRP A 675 -7.43 -14.44 -26.66
N GLY A 676 -8.30 -14.00 -25.79
CA GLY A 676 -9.52 -13.28 -26.12
C GLY A 676 -9.51 -11.90 -25.46
N GLY A 677 -10.40 -11.01 -25.89
CA GLY A 677 -10.47 -9.71 -25.29
C GLY A 677 -11.79 -8.98 -25.48
N LYS A 678 -12.08 -8.07 -24.55
CA LYS A 678 -13.24 -7.18 -24.60
C LYS A 678 -12.88 -5.78 -24.15
N THR A 679 -13.16 -4.78 -24.97
CA THR A 679 -13.06 -3.36 -24.62
C THR A 679 -14.34 -2.86 -23.98
N GLY A 680 -14.20 -1.86 -23.10
CA GLY A 680 -15.29 -1.07 -22.55
C GLY A 680 -14.99 0.41 -22.66
N THR A 681 -16.06 1.20 -22.88
CA THR A 681 -15.98 2.65 -22.87
C THR A 681 -17.33 3.18 -22.41
N SER A 682 -17.37 4.10 -21.44
CA SER A 682 -18.59 4.80 -21.08
C SER A 682 -18.98 5.82 -22.16
N ASN A 683 -20.24 6.22 -22.21
CA ASN A 683 -20.77 7.06 -23.29
C ASN A 683 -20.01 8.38 -23.50
N ASN A 684 -19.53 8.98 -22.44
CA ASN A 684 -18.75 10.23 -22.47
C ASN A 684 -17.24 10.02 -22.44
N HIS A 685 -16.74 8.78 -22.63
CA HIS A 685 -15.32 8.42 -22.57
C HIS A 685 -14.64 8.71 -21.22
N SER A 686 -15.41 8.82 -20.12
CA SER A 686 -14.87 9.03 -18.78
C SER A 686 -14.20 7.79 -18.20
N ASP A 687 -14.64 6.61 -18.69
CA ASP A 687 -14.15 5.31 -18.22
C ASP A 687 -13.82 4.44 -19.42
N ALA A 688 -12.58 4.05 -19.54
CA ALA A 688 -12.06 3.21 -20.60
C ALA A 688 -11.50 1.91 -20.02
N TRP A 689 -11.93 0.77 -20.55
CA TRP A 689 -11.63 -0.55 -20.00
C TRP A 689 -11.11 -1.51 -21.08
N PHE A 690 -10.26 -2.43 -20.64
CA PHE A 690 -9.93 -3.61 -21.41
C PHE A 690 -9.77 -4.83 -20.52
N MET A 691 -10.35 -5.95 -20.95
CA MET A 691 -10.21 -7.27 -20.34
C MET A 691 -9.60 -8.22 -21.36
N GLY A 692 -8.41 -8.75 -21.05
CA GLY A 692 -7.71 -9.78 -21.82
C GLY A 692 -7.81 -11.11 -21.09
N VAL A 693 -8.10 -12.19 -21.82
CA VAL A 693 -8.40 -13.50 -21.26
C VAL A 693 -7.61 -14.59 -21.97
N SER A 694 -6.85 -15.36 -21.21
CA SER A 694 -6.21 -16.61 -21.66
C SER A 694 -6.58 -17.76 -20.71
N PRO A 695 -6.28 -19.01 -21.04
CA PRO A 695 -6.58 -20.14 -20.16
C PRO A 695 -5.91 -20.07 -18.80
N LYS A 696 -4.78 -19.37 -18.69
CA LYS A 696 -3.96 -19.35 -17.47
C LYS A 696 -3.86 -17.98 -16.82
N LEU A 697 -4.34 -16.93 -17.50
CA LEU A 697 -4.25 -15.57 -16.98
C LEU A 697 -5.36 -14.69 -17.54
N VAL A 698 -5.97 -13.93 -16.66
CA VAL A 698 -6.86 -12.82 -16.99
C VAL A 698 -6.17 -11.53 -16.60
N VAL A 699 -6.18 -10.55 -17.50
CA VAL A 699 -5.64 -9.21 -17.28
C VAL A 699 -6.72 -8.18 -17.48
N GLY A 700 -6.82 -7.22 -16.59
CA GLY A 700 -7.78 -6.14 -16.69
C GLY A 700 -7.10 -4.78 -16.50
N ALA A 701 -7.53 -3.78 -17.27
CA ALA A 701 -7.09 -2.40 -17.07
C ALA A 701 -8.27 -1.42 -17.20
N TRP A 702 -8.18 -0.34 -16.45
CA TRP A 702 -9.03 0.85 -16.51
C TRP A 702 -8.17 2.10 -16.69
N VAL A 703 -8.68 3.06 -17.47
CA VAL A 703 -8.10 4.39 -17.62
C VAL A 703 -9.22 5.44 -17.59
N GLY A 704 -9.02 6.53 -16.84
CA GLY A 704 -9.99 7.61 -16.74
C GLY A 704 -9.47 8.78 -15.91
N GLY A 705 -10.24 9.86 -15.85
CA GLY A 705 -9.94 10.98 -14.96
C GLY A 705 -10.34 10.70 -13.51
N GLU A 706 -9.77 11.47 -12.56
CA GLU A 706 -10.21 11.43 -11.15
C GLU A 706 -11.70 11.72 -11.03
N TYR A 707 -12.18 12.68 -11.78
CA TYR A 707 -13.58 13.08 -11.88
C TYR A 707 -14.12 12.70 -13.27
N ARG A 708 -15.40 12.29 -13.36
CA ARG A 708 -16.02 11.85 -14.63
C ARG A 708 -16.12 12.95 -15.70
N CYS A 709 -16.05 14.21 -15.30
CA CYS A 709 -15.97 15.34 -16.25
C CYS A 709 -14.57 15.55 -16.84
N ILE A 710 -13.56 14.82 -16.37
CA ILE A 710 -12.19 14.84 -16.88
C ILE A 710 -12.03 13.65 -17.84
N HIS A 711 -12.17 13.87 -19.12
CA HIS A 711 -12.16 12.80 -20.13
C HIS A 711 -11.79 13.35 -21.53
N PHE A 712 -11.49 12.47 -22.45
CA PHE A 712 -11.37 12.82 -23.86
C PHE A 712 -12.74 13.13 -24.47
N ARG A 713 -12.84 14.10 -25.36
CA ARG A 713 -14.07 14.43 -26.07
C ARG A 713 -14.46 13.41 -27.15
N THR A 714 -13.49 12.62 -27.62
CA THR A 714 -13.70 11.70 -28.75
C THR A 714 -13.23 10.29 -28.43
N GLY A 715 -13.89 9.29 -29.04
CA GLY A 715 -13.50 7.89 -28.94
C GLY A 715 -12.15 7.58 -29.59
N THR A 716 -11.71 8.36 -30.55
CA THR A 716 -10.44 8.17 -31.26
C THR A 716 -9.24 8.12 -30.29
N LEU A 717 -9.27 8.91 -29.25
CA LEU A 717 -8.22 8.95 -28.22
C LEU A 717 -8.67 8.33 -26.89
N GLY A 718 -9.97 8.43 -26.52
CA GLY A 718 -10.48 8.09 -25.19
C GLY A 718 -11.05 6.67 -25.05
N GLN A 719 -11.20 5.89 -26.13
CA GLN A 719 -11.75 4.54 -26.02
C GLN A 719 -10.78 3.53 -25.43
N GLY A 720 -11.34 2.43 -24.86
CA GLY A 720 -10.57 1.38 -24.17
C GLY A 720 -9.49 0.72 -25.04
N SER A 721 -9.68 0.62 -26.35
CA SER A 721 -8.68 0.08 -27.30
C SER A 721 -7.44 0.97 -27.44
N ARG A 722 -7.53 2.27 -27.11
CA ARG A 722 -6.43 3.25 -27.23
C ARG A 722 -5.77 3.58 -25.90
N THR A 723 -6.47 3.40 -24.80
CA THR A 723 -6.00 3.79 -23.46
C THR A 723 -5.69 2.59 -22.57
N ALA A 724 -6.67 1.74 -22.28
CA ALA A 724 -6.54 0.62 -21.34
C ALA A 724 -5.91 -0.64 -21.96
N LEU A 725 -6.28 -0.98 -23.21
CA LEU A 725 -5.77 -2.17 -23.90
C LEU A 725 -4.24 -2.20 -24.00
N PRO A 726 -3.54 -1.10 -24.35
CA PRO A 726 -2.08 -1.14 -24.42
C PRO A 726 -1.38 -1.42 -23.09
N ILE A 727 -1.97 -1.06 -21.94
CA ILE A 727 -1.41 -1.43 -20.62
C ILE A 727 -1.34 -2.95 -20.51
N CYS A 728 -2.47 -3.64 -20.78
CA CYS A 728 -2.50 -5.10 -20.80
C CYS A 728 -1.59 -5.67 -21.88
N GLY A 729 -1.52 -5.01 -23.05
CA GLY A 729 -0.67 -5.42 -24.17
C GLY A 729 0.81 -5.44 -23.80
N TYR A 730 1.35 -4.34 -23.27
CA TYR A 730 2.75 -4.25 -22.85
C TYR A 730 3.08 -5.25 -21.73
N PHE A 731 2.18 -5.41 -20.77
CA PHE A 731 2.34 -6.40 -19.72
C PHE A 731 2.44 -7.82 -20.27
N VAL A 732 1.48 -8.23 -21.12
CA VAL A 732 1.47 -9.57 -21.71
C VAL A 732 2.66 -9.80 -22.63
N GLN A 733 3.08 -8.79 -23.39
CA GLN A 733 4.27 -8.85 -24.22
C GLN A 733 5.53 -9.14 -23.38
N ALA A 734 5.71 -8.43 -22.27
CA ALA A 734 6.83 -8.66 -21.35
C ALA A 734 6.76 -10.05 -20.72
N LEU A 735 5.58 -10.47 -20.26
CA LEU A 735 5.35 -11.76 -19.62
C LEU A 735 5.68 -12.92 -20.56
N LEU A 736 5.13 -12.91 -21.78
CA LEU A 736 5.33 -14.00 -22.76
C LEU A 736 6.74 -14.04 -23.32
N SER A 737 7.48 -12.94 -23.26
CA SER A 737 8.90 -12.88 -23.66
C SER A 737 9.84 -13.42 -22.58
N ASP A 738 9.40 -13.56 -21.33
CA ASP A 738 10.23 -14.07 -20.23
C ASP A 738 10.18 -15.61 -20.15
N PRO A 739 11.30 -16.32 -20.34
CA PRO A 739 11.37 -17.78 -20.27
C PRO A 739 10.89 -18.39 -18.95
N ASN A 740 10.84 -17.60 -17.87
CA ASN A 740 10.39 -18.06 -16.57
C ASN A 740 8.86 -18.20 -16.48
N PHE A 741 8.12 -17.66 -17.46
CA PHE A 741 6.65 -17.66 -17.50
C PHE A 741 6.05 -18.51 -18.62
N LYS A 742 6.76 -19.54 -19.07
CA LYS A 742 6.31 -20.48 -20.12
C LYS A 742 4.97 -21.14 -19.83
N GLN A 743 4.59 -21.27 -18.57
CA GLN A 743 3.29 -21.83 -18.16
C GLN A 743 2.08 -20.99 -18.64
N TYR A 744 2.29 -19.72 -18.98
CA TYR A 744 1.22 -18.85 -19.51
C TYR A 744 1.05 -18.96 -21.03
N HIS A 745 1.93 -19.70 -21.74
CA HIS A 745 1.71 -20.11 -23.12
C HIS A 745 0.75 -21.32 -23.14
N ALA A 746 -0.55 -21.05 -23.20
CA ALA A 746 -1.57 -22.07 -23.12
C ALA A 746 -2.70 -21.84 -24.13
N LYS A 747 -3.33 -22.91 -24.56
CA LYS A 747 -4.53 -22.89 -25.40
C LYS A 747 -5.74 -23.38 -24.62
N PHE A 748 -6.92 -22.84 -24.94
CA PHE A 748 -8.17 -23.31 -24.36
C PHE A 748 -8.40 -24.77 -24.73
N GLY A 749 -8.93 -25.55 -23.79
CA GLY A 749 -9.35 -26.93 -24.02
C GLY A 749 -10.52 -26.98 -25.01
N LYS A 750 -10.64 -28.11 -25.69
CA LYS A 750 -11.80 -28.41 -26.53
C LYS A 750 -12.68 -29.44 -25.86
N PRO A 751 -13.99 -29.27 -25.89
CA PRO A 751 -14.92 -30.29 -25.37
C PRO A 751 -14.86 -31.61 -26.18
N LYS A 752 -15.23 -32.72 -25.53
CA LYS A 752 -15.20 -34.05 -26.18
C LYS A 752 -16.11 -34.12 -27.39
N ASP A 753 -17.17 -33.33 -27.43
CA ASP A 753 -18.16 -33.20 -28.51
C ASP A 753 -17.88 -32.01 -29.45
N ASP A 754 -16.64 -31.49 -29.51
CA ASP A 754 -16.23 -30.35 -30.35
C ASP A 754 -16.67 -30.50 -31.80
N ALA A 755 -16.65 -31.72 -32.36
CA ALA A 755 -17.12 -31.99 -33.72
C ALA A 755 -18.61 -31.61 -33.94
N ILE A 756 -19.45 -31.76 -32.92
CA ILE A 756 -20.87 -31.39 -32.95
C ILE A 756 -21.02 -29.88 -32.67
N LEU A 757 -20.29 -29.39 -31.69
CA LEU A 757 -20.38 -27.99 -31.27
C LEU A 757 -19.73 -27.02 -32.27
N SER A 758 -18.79 -27.50 -33.12
CA SER A 758 -18.05 -26.65 -34.03
C SER A 758 -18.94 -25.86 -35.01
N SER A 759 -20.06 -26.44 -35.46
CA SER A 759 -21.04 -25.74 -36.30
C SER A 759 -21.75 -24.58 -35.57
N MET A 760 -21.75 -24.58 -34.23
CA MET A 760 -22.45 -23.63 -33.39
C MET A 760 -21.59 -22.35 -33.08
N TYR A 761 -20.27 -22.41 -33.34
CA TYR A 761 -19.38 -21.28 -33.13
C TYR A 761 -18.51 -20.93 -34.36
N ASN A 762 -18.37 -21.82 -35.34
CA ASN A 762 -17.58 -21.61 -36.58
C ASN A 762 -18.39 -21.05 -37.76
N CYS A 763 -19.42 -20.23 -37.52
CA CYS A 763 -20.15 -19.58 -38.61
C CYS A 763 -19.30 -18.50 -39.30
N ALA A 764 -19.73 -18.07 -40.48
CA ALA A 764 -19.06 -17.03 -41.25
C ALA A 764 -19.00 -15.70 -40.46
N SER A 765 -17.88 -15.01 -40.58
CA SER A 765 -17.73 -13.67 -40.05
C SER A 765 -18.57 -12.64 -40.78
N TYR A 766 -19.02 -11.61 -40.09
CA TYR A 766 -19.79 -10.53 -40.69
C TYR A 766 -18.85 -9.51 -41.34
N TYR A 767 -19.17 -9.13 -42.58
CA TYR A 767 -18.53 -8.04 -43.32
C TYR A 767 -19.60 -6.98 -43.63
N SER A 768 -19.30 -5.69 -43.37
CA SER A 768 -20.21 -4.56 -43.63
C SER A 768 -20.45 -4.39 -45.16
N HIS A 769 -21.68 -4.03 -45.54
CA HIS A 769 -22.02 -3.82 -46.97
C HIS A 769 -21.17 -2.73 -47.68
N SER A 770 -20.70 -1.74 -46.95
CA SER A 770 -19.79 -0.69 -47.50
C SER A 770 -18.48 -1.26 -48.06
N LYS A 771 -18.07 -2.47 -47.65
CA LYS A 771 -16.93 -3.18 -48.24
C LYS A 771 -17.30 -4.14 -49.39
N ARG A 772 -18.58 -4.48 -49.55
CA ARG A 772 -19.04 -5.31 -50.68
C ARG A 772 -19.12 -4.49 -51.97
N ASP A 773 -19.55 -3.24 -51.90
CA ASP A 773 -19.66 -2.35 -53.08
C ASP A 773 -18.29 -1.80 -53.56
N THR A 774 -17.27 -1.73 -52.68
CA THR A 774 -15.92 -1.31 -53.06
C THR A 774 -15.03 -2.41 -53.63
N LEU A 775 -15.47 -3.70 -53.55
CA LEU A 775 -14.79 -4.82 -54.23
C LEU A 775 -15.15 -4.93 -55.71
N GLN A 776 -16.11 -4.13 -56.19
CA GLN A 776 -16.51 -4.06 -57.60
C GLN A 776 -16.05 -2.84 -58.36
N THR A 777 -15.44 -1.84 -57.74
CA THR A 777 -14.85 -0.70 -58.40
C THR A 777 -13.52 -0.33 -57.78
N ASP A 778 -12.50 -0.29 -58.57
CA ASP A 778 -11.13 0.06 -58.34
C ASP A 778 -10.85 1.15 -57.26
N SER A 779 -9.87 0.86 -56.43
CA SER A 779 -9.18 1.68 -55.44
C SER A 779 -9.58 1.39 -53.95
N ILE A 780 -8.74 0.61 -53.33
CA ILE A 780 -8.70 0.35 -51.89
C ILE A 780 -8.23 1.63 -51.18
N HIS A 781 -9.14 2.39 -50.57
CA HIS A 781 -8.83 3.20 -49.43
C HIS A 781 -8.90 2.32 -48.18
N VAL A 782 -7.76 1.75 -47.81
CA VAL A 782 -7.56 1.19 -46.47
C VAL A 782 -7.53 2.44 -45.57
N GLU A 783 -8.48 2.55 -44.63
CA GLU A 783 -8.27 3.36 -43.44
C GLU A 783 -7.05 2.77 -42.74
N GLU A 784 -5.90 3.35 -42.95
CA GLU A 784 -4.64 2.97 -42.31
C GLU A 784 -4.86 3.10 -40.80
N GLU A 785 -4.80 2.00 -40.07
CA GLU A 785 -4.59 2.04 -38.63
C GLU A 785 -3.29 2.83 -38.39
N ILE A 786 -3.42 4.03 -37.83
CA ILE A 786 -2.29 4.85 -37.48
C ILE A 786 -1.55 4.11 -36.35
N MET A 787 -0.53 3.35 -36.72
CA MET A 787 0.43 2.84 -35.74
C MET A 787 1.27 4.02 -35.24
N LEU A 788 1.36 4.15 -33.94
CA LEU A 788 2.19 5.18 -33.31
C LEU A 788 3.56 4.58 -32.99
N ASP A 789 4.63 5.36 -33.17
CA ASP A 789 5.97 4.99 -32.72
C ASP A 789 6.07 4.97 -31.19
N GLU A 790 7.23 4.61 -30.65
CA GLU A 790 7.48 4.60 -29.21
C GLU A 790 7.34 5.98 -28.56
N GLU A 791 7.35 7.05 -29.34
CA GLU A 791 7.18 8.42 -28.91
C GLU A 791 5.73 8.91 -29.09
N GLY A 792 4.82 8.08 -29.66
CA GLY A 792 3.38 8.35 -29.84
C GLY A 792 3.08 9.22 -31.05
N ASN A 793 3.99 9.31 -32.04
CA ASN A 793 3.75 9.96 -33.31
C ASN A 793 3.22 8.95 -34.33
N PRO A 794 2.37 9.37 -35.30
CA PRO A 794 1.93 8.51 -36.40
C PRO A 794 3.15 8.01 -37.22
N ILE A 795 3.28 6.69 -37.34
CA ILE A 795 4.27 6.09 -38.25
C ILE A 795 3.75 6.26 -39.67
N GLU A 796 4.30 7.19 -40.44
CA GLU A 796 4.07 7.28 -41.86
C GLU A 796 4.76 6.12 -42.56
N HIS A 797 4.00 5.19 -43.11
CA HIS A 797 4.51 4.21 -44.05
C HIS A 797 4.77 4.87 -45.42
N THR A 798 6.01 5.25 -45.67
CA THR A 798 6.46 5.62 -47.02
C THR A 798 6.35 4.41 -47.95
N LYS A 799 5.46 4.52 -48.93
CA LYS A 799 5.39 3.59 -50.06
C LYS A 799 6.71 3.65 -50.81
N THR A 800 7.51 2.63 -50.79
CA THR A 800 8.61 2.41 -51.73
C THR A 800 8.07 2.14 -53.13
N SER A 801 7.98 3.13 -53.97
CA SER A 801 8.02 2.92 -55.42
C SER A 801 9.47 2.96 -55.83
N SER A 802 9.92 1.85 -56.42
CA SER A 802 11.18 1.76 -57.14
C SER A 802 11.15 2.67 -58.36
N ASP A 803 11.92 3.76 -58.36
CA ASP A 803 12.65 4.20 -59.55
C ASP A 803 13.80 5.10 -59.14
N ALA A 804 14.95 4.79 -59.75
CA ALA A 804 16.22 5.36 -59.46
C ALA A 804 16.34 6.78 -60.08
N THR A 805 16.98 7.67 -59.36
CA THR A 805 18.04 8.55 -59.87
C THR A 805 18.71 9.33 -58.72
N GLU A 806 19.99 9.39 -58.78
CA GLU A 806 20.97 9.88 -57.84
C GLU A 806 21.11 11.43 -57.79
N PRO A 807 22.05 12.02 -57.07
CA PRO A 807 21.79 12.90 -55.93
C PRO A 807 22.25 14.35 -56.19
N LYS A 808 21.91 15.27 -55.32
CA LYS A 808 22.67 16.53 -55.17
C LYS A 808 22.78 16.96 -53.72
N GLU A 809 24.02 17.06 -53.26
CA GLU A 809 24.53 17.73 -52.07
C GLU A 809 24.08 19.19 -51.91
N LYS A 810 24.00 19.58 -50.64
CA LYS A 810 24.46 20.83 -49.98
C LYS A 810 23.51 21.14 -48.78
N GLU A 811 23.88 21.59 -47.63
CA GLU A 811 25.05 22.25 -47.06
C GLU A 811 24.87 22.26 -45.53
N LYS A 812 25.96 22.18 -44.82
CA LYS A 812 26.07 22.28 -43.34
C LYS A 812 25.62 23.62 -42.81
N HIS A 813 24.91 23.64 -41.65
CA HIS A 813 25.05 24.73 -40.69
C HIS A 813 25.17 24.20 -39.27
N HIS A 814 26.11 24.81 -38.54
CA HIS A 814 26.60 24.48 -37.19
C HIS A 814 25.55 24.71 -36.12
N ALA A 815 25.55 23.85 -35.14
CA ALA A 815 24.97 24.05 -33.81
C ALA A 815 25.94 24.79 -32.90
N PRO A 816 25.49 25.61 -31.97
CA PRO A 816 26.29 26.09 -30.86
C PRO A 816 26.21 25.13 -29.66
N THR A 817 27.36 24.94 -29.03
CA THR A 817 27.65 24.19 -27.83
C THR A 817 26.92 24.73 -26.62
N GLU A 818 26.22 23.87 -25.89
CA GLU A 818 25.75 24.16 -24.53
C GLU A 818 26.79 23.77 -23.49
N GLU A 819 27.11 24.74 -22.62
CA GLU A 819 27.90 24.55 -21.41
C GLU A 819 27.06 23.88 -20.32
N THR A 820 27.59 22.79 -19.80
CA THR A 820 27.08 22.14 -18.61
C THR A 820 27.39 22.98 -17.37
N VAL A 821 26.37 23.39 -16.61
CA VAL A 821 26.50 23.87 -15.24
C VAL A 821 25.90 22.81 -14.29
N SER A 822 26.77 22.24 -13.47
CA SER A 822 26.45 21.36 -12.35
C SER A 822 25.91 22.18 -11.17
N PHE A 823 24.78 21.77 -10.61
CA PHE A 823 24.35 22.20 -9.29
C PHE A 823 24.16 20.97 -8.40
N ASP A 824 25.24 20.62 -7.68
CA ASP A 824 25.18 19.93 -6.43
C ASP A 824 25.11 20.96 -5.31
N ASN A 825 24.28 20.67 -4.30
CA ASN A 825 24.08 21.38 -3.03
C ASN A 825 22.97 22.43 -2.97
N LEU A 826 21.78 21.94 -2.54
CA LEU A 826 21.06 22.54 -1.38
C LEU A 826 20.04 21.51 -0.86
#